data_1474614058fc90c0738f3d9ca50da816
#
_entry.id   1474614058fc90c0738f3d9ca50da816
#
_cell.length_a   1.000
_cell.length_b   1.000
_cell.length_c   1.000
_cell.angle_alpha   90.00
_cell.angle_beta   90.00
_cell.angle_gamma   90.00
#
_symmetry.space_group_name_H-M   'P 1'
#
loop_
_entity.id
_entity.type
_entity.pdbx_description
1 polymer ?
#
loop_
_entity_poly.entity_id
_entity_poly.type
_entity_poly.pdbx_seq_one_letter_code
_entity_poly.pdbx_strand_id
1 'polypeptide(L)'
;MLPFLLLLVAGDTSAYWQQQVAYRITASLDEPSGVLTGHARISYVNRSPDTLRDFSVHQYLNAFRPGSRWAAADSAEQRERFQHMQDPDYAFERITSATVMGAALRPDYPFAPDSTIAHWALPRSLVPGDSLAVEIDWQARPSTLPRRQGRQGRRFDFAQWYPKVVVYDRYGWEDHPLYPGGEFYGEFATYDVTLDLAADQVIGATGVPVEGDPGWEKAKADQNLRVDYQRQWYRSQLPAPGCAAMPVGPGRKCVRFRAEDVHHFAFSLNPAYVYDQGRYGDAVVRVLYQPGDRATWGQGIAVRNTIVALAWLDSLFGKYQWPQLTNVHRIEGGGTEFPMMIMDGSASLGLIVHETGHQYVMGQLANNEWREGWLDEGFSDFQEGWFFETHGGPPAYDGLEPGVLWLDLERWSEPVSTVSEQFRDFLIYQEMVYAKAQLFYEQLRYVLGDETMRRVLRAYFSRWHLKHVDEDAFRRVAEEVSKQDLKWLFGEWLHATPLVDYRLRRVERHRLADRRWRTVVTIERKGDGRMPVEIGDRDTIYARATGEAAIERVEFTTVRKPGRLVLDPRGRTHDYNALNNREKRPFVSRAAVDWRVDDPTRETARRDKLVSAWLPVAWSNDFGGATLGVRNRTNYLGRYERSLQLASVGTQGGGGRDRVGIYGRWANPIRHLVPRTETSLAGWYVEGRAGVALSVDRALREHLGFGADPHVGFDALWMATTNVGYLDRRLWEDAGTIEAGPWVSTTVQRGSALVRARLGARGGVVYSKPGPGYGSSSRYDVEGFGRFAGEASVRAPFALGTTIGVRLFGGAYAGRSVPVPQRRVPIAGADPYETFTNPLLRSAGALFVRPDFHYHAPGNGNLRGFRSDLGGRWALTANLELARSVWRRDRGILRDVAFTGFADGGLVDTLAVPPTTTGRWYTPLYDGGVGLVTRHQIRDLGWTMRIELPLVVSRSSYARDPEPGQGKLAFRWQLSLSPSF
;
A
#
# COMPACT_ATOMS: atom_id res chain seq x y z
N MET A 1 53.30 26.77 19.77
CA MET A 1 52.01 26.87 20.41
C MET A 1 51.28 28.04 19.82
N LEU A 2 50.49 27.82 18.74
CA LEU A 2 49.52 28.79 18.24
C LEU A 2 48.13 28.23 18.61
N PRO A 3 47.22 29.01 19.20
CA PRO A 3 45.86 28.55 19.41
C PRO A 3 45.10 28.62 18.09
N PHE A 4 44.55 27.49 17.66
CA PHE A 4 43.54 27.45 16.60
C PHE A 4 42.26 28.16 17.12
N LEU A 5 42.03 29.34 16.62
CA LEU A 5 40.77 30.05 16.76
C LEU A 5 39.74 29.27 15.90
N LEU A 6 38.86 28.49 16.51
CA LEU A 6 37.63 28.03 15.87
C LEU A 6 36.76 29.28 15.63
N LEU A 7 36.78 29.81 14.41
CA LEU A 7 35.71 30.68 13.93
C LEU A 7 34.43 29.86 13.81
N LEU A 8 33.59 29.89 14.83
CA LEU A 8 32.19 29.61 14.73
C LEU A 8 31.59 30.64 13.78
N VAL A 9 31.45 30.31 12.52
CA VAL A 9 30.60 31.08 11.60
C VAL A 9 29.16 30.84 12.09
N ALA A 10 28.65 31.78 12.89
CA ALA A 10 27.25 31.88 13.16
C ALA A 10 26.56 32.16 11.81
N GLY A 11 26.00 31.15 11.19
CA GLY A 11 25.09 31.34 10.06
C GLY A 11 23.94 32.21 10.50
N ASP A 12 23.41 33.01 9.61
CA ASP A 12 22.38 34.01 9.84
C ASP A 12 21.10 33.37 10.46
N THR A 13 21.08 33.25 11.78
CA THR A 13 19.90 32.95 12.60
C THR A 13 19.26 34.23 13.13
N SER A 14 19.66 35.39 12.66
CA SER A 14 19.21 36.70 13.16
C SER A 14 17.70 36.95 12.93
N ALA A 15 17.06 36.17 12.09
CA ALA A 15 15.62 36.24 11.84
C ALA A 15 14.83 35.07 12.47
N TYR A 16 15.48 34.07 13.11
CA TYR A 16 14.79 32.93 13.72
C TYR A 16 14.23 33.29 15.11
N TRP A 17 12.99 32.92 15.34
CA TRP A 17 12.31 32.99 16.63
C TRP A 17 11.43 31.76 16.83
N GLN A 18 11.13 31.43 18.08
CA GLN A 18 10.11 30.43 18.49
C GLN A 18 9.51 30.88 19.80
N GLN A 19 8.29 30.48 20.08
CA GLN A 19 7.59 30.89 21.29
C GLN A 19 8.20 30.21 22.53
N GLN A 20 7.94 30.74 23.70
CA GLN A 20 8.36 30.13 24.95
C GLN A 20 7.13 29.73 25.75
N VAL A 21 7.00 28.43 26.04
CA VAL A 21 5.84 27.89 26.74
C VAL A 21 6.25 27.09 27.99
N ALA A 22 5.45 27.16 29.03
CA ALA A 22 5.60 26.29 30.20
C ALA A 22 4.24 25.84 30.71
N TYR A 23 4.13 24.57 31.02
CA TYR A 23 2.94 23.91 31.54
C TYR A 23 3.17 23.47 32.99
N ARG A 24 2.23 23.82 33.89
CA ARG A 24 2.08 23.17 35.18
C ARG A 24 0.71 22.49 35.19
N ILE A 25 0.72 21.15 35.20
CA ILE A 25 -0.47 20.33 35.12
C ILE A 25 -0.64 19.49 36.38
N THR A 26 -1.87 19.45 36.89
CA THR A 26 -2.31 18.49 37.89
C THR A 26 -3.47 17.70 37.32
N ALA A 27 -3.44 16.37 37.40
CA ALA A 27 -4.52 15.54 36.86
C ALA A 27 -4.81 14.33 37.75
N SER A 28 -6.08 13.96 37.85
CA SER A 28 -6.57 12.80 38.61
C SER A 28 -7.39 11.88 37.69
N LEU A 29 -7.05 10.59 37.65
CA LEU A 29 -7.75 9.58 36.87
C LEU A 29 -8.77 8.82 37.73
N ASP A 30 -10.03 8.82 37.30
CA ASP A 30 -11.04 7.87 37.71
C ASP A 30 -11.05 6.65 36.77
N GLU A 31 -10.41 5.54 37.20
CA GLU A 31 -10.27 4.36 36.35
C GLU A 31 -11.61 3.72 35.93
N PRO A 32 -12.65 3.64 36.82
CA PRO A 32 -13.93 3.04 36.43
C PRO A 32 -14.60 3.73 35.25
N SER A 33 -14.59 5.05 35.18
CA SER A 33 -15.13 5.82 34.05
C SER A 33 -14.11 6.03 32.93
N GLY A 34 -12.83 5.86 33.21
CA GLY A 34 -11.73 6.18 32.33
C GLY A 34 -11.49 7.68 32.12
N VAL A 35 -12.12 8.53 32.95
CA VAL A 35 -12.05 9.99 32.86
C VAL A 35 -10.89 10.52 33.67
N LEU A 36 -10.04 11.29 33.02
CA LEU A 36 -9.01 12.13 33.64
C LEU A 36 -9.56 13.55 33.81
N THR A 37 -9.51 14.09 34.99
CA THR A 37 -9.83 15.49 35.28
C THR A 37 -8.53 16.23 35.54
N GLY A 38 -8.29 17.31 34.80
CA GLY A 38 -7.05 18.06 34.84
C GLY A 38 -7.24 19.55 35.06
N HIS A 39 -6.20 20.16 35.60
CA HIS A 39 -6.01 21.62 35.71
C HIS A 39 -4.63 21.98 35.20
N ALA A 40 -4.56 22.92 34.26
CA ALA A 40 -3.31 23.44 33.73
C ALA A 40 -3.17 24.95 33.95
N ARG A 41 -1.98 25.33 34.35
CA ARG A 41 -1.52 26.74 34.24
C ARG A 41 -0.46 26.77 33.13
N ILE A 42 -0.76 27.54 32.10
CA ILE A 42 0.08 27.72 30.92
C ILE A 42 0.68 29.13 30.98
N SER A 43 2.00 29.21 30.87
CA SER A 43 2.71 30.48 30.68
C SER A 43 3.21 30.51 29.23
N TYR A 44 2.84 31.56 28.49
CA TYR A 44 3.20 31.78 27.11
C TYR A 44 3.88 33.13 26.96
N VAL A 45 5.04 33.17 26.28
CA VAL A 45 5.75 34.42 26.00
C VAL A 45 5.80 34.61 24.48
N ASN A 46 5.27 35.71 23.99
CA ASN A 46 5.33 36.07 22.58
C ASN A 46 6.75 36.48 22.18
N ARG A 47 7.45 35.59 21.50
CA ARG A 47 8.81 35.84 20.94
C ARG A 47 8.77 36.21 19.47
N SER A 48 7.58 36.20 18.82
CA SER A 48 7.43 36.65 17.45
C SER A 48 7.57 38.14 17.30
N PRO A 49 7.81 38.64 16.07
CA PRO A 49 7.78 40.09 15.79
C PRO A 49 6.35 40.65 15.76
N ASP A 50 5.33 39.79 15.84
CA ASP A 50 3.94 40.17 15.65
C ASP A 50 3.22 40.44 16.96
N THR A 51 2.17 41.26 16.89
CA THR A 51 1.25 41.51 18.00
C THR A 51 0.09 40.49 17.89
N LEU A 52 -0.01 39.57 18.84
CA LEU A 52 -1.05 38.54 18.86
C LEU A 52 -2.34 39.08 19.48
N ARG A 53 -3.46 38.78 18.86
CA ARG A 53 -4.82 39.17 19.32
C ARG A 53 -5.65 37.96 19.72
N ASP A 54 -5.15 36.79 19.46
CA ASP A 54 -5.81 35.51 19.65
C ASP A 54 -4.90 34.53 20.36
N PHE A 55 -5.49 33.50 20.94
CA PHE A 55 -4.80 32.36 21.53
C PHE A 55 -5.60 31.08 21.24
N SER A 56 -4.94 30.03 20.80
CA SER A 56 -5.56 28.76 20.47
C SER A 56 -4.89 27.59 21.16
N VAL A 57 -5.69 26.55 21.47
CA VAL A 57 -5.18 25.25 21.94
C VAL A 57 -5.78 24.10 21.14
N HIS A 58 -4.97 23.08 20.93
CA HIS A 58 -5.44 21.80 20.43
C HIS A 58 -6.11 20.98 21.51
N GLN A 59 -7.23 20.36 21.20
CA GLN A 59 -7.93 19.31 21.96
C GLN A 59 -7.91 18.02 21.09
N TYR A 60 -6.74 17.46 20.88
CA TYR A 60 -6.52 16.41 19.88
C TYR A 60 -7.34 15.13 20.10
N LEU A 61 -7.70 14.76 21.36
CA LEU A 61 -8.55 13.59 21.61
C LEU A 61 -9.91 13.68 20.92
N ASN A 62 -10.39 14.90 20.66
CA ASN A 62 -11.66 15.11 19.96
C ASN A 62 -11.62 14.67 18.48
N ALA A 63 -10.47 14.34 17.92
CA ALA A 63 -10.35 13.72 16.59
C ALA A 63 -10.91 12.28 16.56
N PHE A 64 -10.88 11.56 17.70
CA PHE A 64 -11.21 10.14 17.79
C PHE A 64 -12.66 9.92 18.26
N ARG A 65 -13.62 10.65 17.66
CA ARG A 65 -15.04 10.63 18.00
C ARG A 65 -15.91 10.97 16.79
N PRO A 66 -17.24 10.69 16.86
CA PRO A 66 -18.18 11.17 15.85
C PRO A 66 -18.17 12.69 15.73
N GLY A 67 -18.34 13.18 14.47
CA GLY A 67 -18.39 14.62 14.18
C GLY A 67 -17.04 15.31 14.01
N SER A 68 -15.92 14.60 14.21
CA SER A 68 -14.58 15.12 13.92
C SER A 68 -14.24 15.13 12.43
N ARG A 69 -13.27 15.97 12.03
CA ARG A 69 -12.71 15.95 10.67
C ARG A 69 -12.05 14.62 10.36
N TRP A 70 -11.38 14.00 11.34
CA TRP A 70 -10.83 12.66 11.21
C TRP A 70 -11.90 11.63 10.85
N ALA A 71 -13.02 11.57 11.60
CA ALA A 71 -14.10 10.63 11.35
C ALA A 71 -14.76 10.86 9.97
N ALA A 72 -14.89 12.12 9.57
CA ALA A 72 -15.43 12.49 8.25
C ALA A 72 -14.49 12.03 7.11
N ALA A 73 -13.18 12.27 7.22
CA ALA A 73 -12.18 11.82 6.25
C ALA A 73 -12.12 10.29 6.16
N ASP A 74 -12.11 9.59 7.30
CA ASP A 74 -12.19 8.13 7.33
C ASP A 74 -13.44 7.59 6.61
N SER A 75 -14.60 8.20 6.86
CA SER A 75 -15.85 7.80 6.20
C SER A 75 -15.81 8.05 4.68
N ALA A 76 -15.23 9.15 4.25
CA ALA A 76 -15.05 9.44 2.82
C ALA A 76 -14.18 8.37 2.12
N GLU A 77 -13.22 7.81 2.83
CA GLU A 77 -12.36 6.73 2.38
C GLU A 77 -12.86 5.32 2.75
N GLN A 78 -14.13 5.20 3.12
CA GLN A 78 -14.77 3.92 3.50
C GLN A 78 -14.14 3.23 4.74
N ARG A 79 -13.51 4.01 5.62
CA ARG A 79 -13.04 3.58 6.93
C ARG A 79 -13.96 4.19 8.00
N GLU A 80 -14.82 3.40 8.60
CA GLU A 80 -15.82 3.88 9.56
C GLU A 80 -15.37 3.64 11.01
N ARG A 81 -14.14 4.04 11.36
CA ARG A 81 -13.56 3.75 12.68
C ARG A 81 -14.26 4.48 13.81
N PHE A 82 -14.49 5.78 13.70
CA PHE A 82 -14.99 6.62 14.79
C PHE A 82 -16.40 7.14 14.58
N GLN A 83 -16.90 7.14 13.33
CA GLN A 83 -18.16 7.77 12.92
C GLN A 83 -19.39 7.27 13.68
N HIS A 84 -19.42 6.01 14.08
CA HIS A 84 -20.57 5.36 14.72
C HIS A 84 -20.35 4.95 16.17
N MET A 85 -19.24 5.39 16.78
CA MET A 85 -18.97 5.11 18.18
C MET A 85 -19.97 5.80 19.08
N GLN A 86 -20.33 5.14 20.19
CA GLN A 86 -21.23 5.66 21.20
C GLN A 86 -20.47 5.99 22.50
N ASP A 87 -21.04 6.85 23.34
CA ASP A 87 -20.55 7.02 24.70
C ASP A 87 -20.79 5.72 25.51
N PRO A 88 -19.82 5.21 26.27
CA PRO A 88 -18.53 5.80 26.66
C PRO A 88 -17.33 5.44 25.77
N ASP A 89 -17.50 4.85 24.59
CA ASP A 89 -16.42 4.20 23.84
C ASP A 89 -15.50 5.18 23.09
N TYR A 90 -16.00 6.31 22.62
CA TYR A 90 -15.18 7.30 21.92
C TYR A 90 -14.31 8.14 22.86
N ALA A 91 -13.22 8.71 22.32
CA ALA A 91 -12.38 9.66 23.04
C ALA A 91 -13.03 11.05 23.14
N PHE A 92 -12.71 11.79 24.17
CA PHE A 92 -13.02 13.21 24.24
C PHE A 92 -12.00 13.99 25.09
N GLU A 93 -11.93 15.28 24.81
CA GLU A 93 -11.31 16.30 25.64
C GLU A 93 -12.27 17.49 25.69
N ARG A 94 -12.61 17.94 26.91
CA ARG A 94 -13.60 19.01 27.12
C ARG A 94 -13.07 20.02 28.12
N ILE A 95 -12.91 21.25 27.69
CA ILE A 95 -12.63 22.39 28.59
C ILE A 95 -13.89 22.69 29.43
N THR A 96 -13.74 22.68 30.73
CA THR A 96 -14.83 22.95 31.69
C THR A 96 -14.81 24.38 32.20
N SER A 97 -13.61 24.98 32.34
CA SER A 97 -13.42 26.41 32.61
C SER A 97 -12.11 26.91 31.99
N ALA A 98 -12.04 28.19 31.69
CA ALA A 98 -10.79 28.83 31.25
C ALA A 98 -10.72 30.28 31.77
N THR A 99 -9.55 30.65 32.27
CA THR A 99 -9.20 32.03 32.66
C THR A 99 -8.00 32.47 31.79
N VAL A 100 -8.21 33.48 30.93
CA VAL A 100 -7.21 34.01 30.01
C VAL A 100 -6.88 35.44 30.44
N MET A 101 -5.64 35.72 30.77
CA MET A 101 -5.18 37.04 31.31
C MET A 101 -6.01 37.51 32.52
N GLY A 102 -6.46 36.58 33.39
CA GLY A 102 -7.26 36.90 34.55
C GLY A 102 -8.77 37.04 34.26
N ALA A 103 -9.23 36.98 33.03
CA ALA A 103 -10.64 37.01 32.65
C ALA A 103 -11.18 35.59 32.41
N ALA A 104 -12.34 35.28 33.02
CA ALA A 104 -13.05 34.03 32.77
C ALA A 104 -13.69 34.09 31.36
N LEU A 105 -13.23 33.28 30.42
CA LEU A 105 -13.65 33.27 29.01
C LEU A 105 -14.05 31.86 28.55
N ARG A 106 -15.07 31.81 27.73
CA ARG A 106 -15.41 30.55 27.01
C ARG A 106 -14.67 30.50 25.66
N PRO A 107 -14.17 29.33 25.25
CA PRO A 107 -13.58 29.17 23.90
C PRO A 107 -14.66 29.18 22.82
N ASP A 108 -14.27 29.67 21.65
CA ASP A 108 -14.95 29.39 20.40
C ASP A 108 -14.36 28.11 19.76
N TYR A 109 -15.15 27.46 18.88
CA TYR A 109 -14.75 26.29 18.11
C TYR A 109 -14.91 26.59 16.61
N PRO A 110 -13.87 27.12 15.96
CA PRO A 110 -13.99 27.64 14.58
C PRO A 110 -14.32 26.55 13.53
N PHE A 111 -14.05 25.29 13.86
CA PHE A 111 -14.27 24.16 12.96
C PHE A 111 -15.50 23.30 13.35
N ALA A 112 -16.41 23.79 14.19
CA ALA A 112 -17.59 23.05 14.61
C ALA A 112 -18.32 22.35 13.44
N PRO A 113 -18.77 21.06 13.56
CA PRO A 113 -18.87 20.27 14.79
C PRO A 113 -17.53 19.65 15.27
N ASP A 114 -16.44 19.79 14.52
CA ASP A 114 -15.10 19.43 15.00
C ASP A 114 -14.73 20.37 16.15
N SER A 115 -14.19 19.80 17.21
CA SER A 115 -13.79 20.52 18.41
C SER A 115 -12.34 20.25 18.79
N THR A 116 -11.50 19.96 17.80
CA THR A 116 -10.06 19.74 18.01
C THR A 116 -9.28 21.04 18.25
N ILE A 117 -9.85 22.19 17.92
CA ILE A 117 -9.27 23.53 18.16
C ILE A 117 -10.23 24.33 19.03
N ALA A 118 -9.73 24.83 20.15
CA ALA A 118 -10.40 25.82 21.01
C ALA A 118 -9.66 27.15 20.89
N HIS A 119 -10.42 28.23 20.62
CA HIS A 119 -9.90 29.57 20.32
C HIS A 119 -10.47 30.62 21.26
N TRP A 120 -9.68 31.62 21.60
CA TRP A 120 -10.07 32.81 22.35
C TRP A 120 -9.53 34.08 21.71
N ALA A 121 -10.37 35.08 21.55
CA ALA A 121 -9.93 36.46 21.37
C ALA A 121 -9.31 36.94 22.70
N LEU A 122 -8.12 37.52 22.67
CA LEU A 122 -7.43 37.99 23.86
C LEU A 122 -8.09 39.29 24.40
N PRO A 123 -8.28 39.42 25.73
CA PRO A 123 -8.81 40.64 26.35
C PRO A 123 -7.95 41.90 26.04
N ARG A 124 -6.67 41.74 25.84
CA ARG A 124 -5.73 42.73 25.32
C ARG A 124 -4.73 42.09 24.38
N SER A 125 -4.25 42.84 23.42
CA SER A 125 -3.21 42.36 22.51
C SER A 125 -1.92 42.03 23.25
N LEU A 126 -1.25 40.96 22.80
CA LEU A 126 0.03 40.48 23.32
C LEU A 126 1.15 40.96 22.39
N VAL A 127 1.81 42.04 22.72
CA VAL A 127 2.91 42.57 21.91
C VAL A 127 4.19 41.73 22.05
N PRO A 128 5.14 41.85 21.10
CA PRO A 128 6.42 41.14 21.19
C PRO A 128 7.10 41.32 22.55
N GLY A 129 7.54 40.21 23.16
CA GLY A 129 8.15 40.18 24.48
C GLY A 129 7.19 40.09 25.67
N ASP A 130 5.89 40.35 25.48
CA ASP A 130 4.90 40.22 26.53
C ASP A 130 4.60 38.75 26.85
N SER A 131 4.05 38.54 28.06
CA SER A 131 3.63 37.21 28.53
C SER A 131 2.12 37.08 28.76
N LEU A 132 1.60 35.89 28.55
CA LEU A 132 0.23 35.50 28.76
C LEU A 132 0.19 34.38 29.80
N ALA A 133 -0.72 34.44 30.76
CA ALA A 133 -1.07 33.34 31.65
C ALA A 133 -2.48 32.86 31.33
N VAL A 134 -2.62 31.55 31.16
CA VAL A 134 -3.90 30.87 30.91
C VAL A 134 -4.06 29.76 31.96
N GLU A 135 -5.24 29.67 32.59
CA GLU A 135 -5.62 28.56 33.45
C GLU A 135 -6.80 27.86 32.81
N ILE A 136 -6.71 26.52 32.67
CA ILE A 136 -7.74 25.69 32.05
C ILE A 136 -8.02 24.49 32.91
N ASP A 137 -9.31 24.26 33.18
CA ASP A 137 -9.80 23.00 33.74
C ASP A 137 -10.45 22.20 32.63
N TRP A 138 -10.16 20.89 32.58
CA TRP A 138 -10.70 20.04 31.54
C TRP A 138 -10.95 18.62 32.02
N GLN A 139 -11.68 17.87 31.22
CA GLN A 139 -11.84 16.42 31.32
C GLN A 139 -11.40 15.77 30.02
N ALA A 140 -10.72 14.63 30.10
CA ALA A 140 -10.25 13.85 28.98
C ALA A 140 -10.52 12.35 29.18
N ARG A 141 -10.82 11.63 28.12
CA ARG A 141 -10.98 10.17 28.15
C ARG A 141 -10.48 9.57 26.82
N PRO A 142 -9.55 8.60 26.85
CA PRO A 142 -9.15 7.84 25.67
C PRO A 142 -10.27 6.92 25.17
N SER A 143 -10.28 6.58 23.87
CA SER A 143 -11.26 5.66 23.29
C SER A 143 -10.96 4.19 23.58
N THR A 144 -12.00 3.34 23.45
CA THR A 144 -11.83 1.87 23.48
C THR A 144 -11.27 1.34 22.16
N LEU A 145 -11.42 2.10 21.07
CA LEU A 145 -10.73 1.86 19.81
C LEU A 145 -9.41 2.64 19.80
N PRO A 146 -8.25 1.97 19.96
CA PRO A 146 -6.99 2.67 20.09
C PRO A 146 -6.58 3.31 18.76
N ARG A 147 -6.06 4.53 18.85
CA ARG A 147 -5.33 5.19 17.78
C ARG A 147 -4.38 6.22 18.41
N ARG A 148 -3.09 5.88 18.51
CA ARG A 148 -2.05 6.62 19.27
C ARG A 148 -2.37 6.79 20.76
N GLN A 149 -3.61 6.81 21.11
CA GLN A 149 -4.21 6.81 22.44
C GLN A 149 -5.17 5.64 22.57
N GLY A 150 -5.54 5.24 23.78
CA GLY A 150 -6.52 4.17 23.97
C GLY A 150 -6.67 3.72 25.40
N ARG A 151 -7.73 2.92 25.67
CA ARG A 151 -7.94 2.26 26.95
C ARG A 151 -8.46 0.85 26.79
N GLN A 152 -7.99 -0.03 27.68
CA GLN A 152 -8.43 -1.44 27.71
C GLN A 152 -8.37 -1.95 29.17
N GLY A 153 -9.52 -2.09 29.79
CA GLY A 153 -9.59 -2.39 31.22
C GLY A 153 -8.91 -1.30 32.06
N ARG A 154 -7.89 -1.67 32.81
CA ARG A 154 -7.09 -0.74 33.63
C ARG A 154 -5.80 -0.26 32.95
N ARG A 155 -5.64 -0.56 31.69
CA ARG A 155 -4.56 -0.05 30.83
C ARG A 155 -5.01 1.18 30.07
N PHE A 156 -4.20 2.24 30.09
CA PHE A 156 -4.48 3.52 29.45
C PHE A 156 -3.21 4.02 28.77
N ASP A 157 -3.34 4.41 27.50
CA ASP A 157 -2.34 5.15 26.75
C ASP A 157 -2.85 6.59 26.57
N PHE A 158 -2.31 7.51 27.37
CA PHE A 158 -2.65 8.94 27.34
C PHE A 158 -1.68 9.69 26.44
N ALA A 159 -2.04 9.80 25.18
CA ALA A 159 -1.41 10.66 24.19
C ALA A 159 -2.32 11.87 23.91
N GLN A 160 -1.75 13.08 23.81
CA GLN A 160 -2.52 14.28 23.44
C GLN A 160 -3.75 14.53 24.34
N TRP A 161 -3.59 14.41 25.64
CA TRP A 161 -4.64 14.31 26.66
C TRP A 161 -4.96 15.62 27.40
N TYR A 162 -4.27 16.70 27.07
CA TYR A 162 -4.38 18.02 27.70
C TYR A 162 -4.50 19.12 26.64
N PRO A 163 -5.14 20.27 26.96
CA PRO A 163 -5.18 21.42 26.04
C PRO A 163 -3.75 21.92 25.73
N LYS A 164 -3.31 21.66 24.48
CA LYS A 164 -1.96 21.97 24.03
C LYS A 164 -1.94 23.27 23.22
N VAL A 165 -1.09 24.21 23.54
CA VAL A 165 -0.94 25.47 22.79
C VAL A 165 -0.65 25.17 21.31
N VAL A 166 -1.41 25.80 20.43
CA VAL A 166 -1.14 25.79 18.99
C VAL A 166 0.16 26.56 18.70
N VAL A 167 0.98 26.07 17.81
CA VAL A 167 2.21 26.76 17.40
C VAL A 167 1.86 28.03 16.62
N TYR A 168 2.50 29.13 16.95
CA TYR A 168 2.52 30.34 16.14
C TYR A 168 3.91 30.49 15.55
N ASP A 169 4.02 30.34 14.26
CA ASP A 169 5.27 30.41 13.52
C ASP A 169 5.22 31.50 12.41
N ARG A 170 6.12 31.45 11.46
CA ARG A 170 6.18 32.43 10.36
C ARG A 170 4.96 32.44 9.43
N TYR A 171 4.10 31.42 9.49
CA TYR A 171 2.84 31.32 8.75
C TYR A 171 1.63 31.78 9.57
N GLY A 172 1.81 32.12 10.85
CA GLY A 172 0.76 32.45 11.78
C GLY A 172 0.43 31.28 12.71
N TRP A 173 -0.83 31.23 13.20
CA TRP A 173 -1.31 30.11 13.99
C TRP A 173 -1.50 28.88 13.11
N GLU A 174 -0.89 27.76 13.48
CA GLU A 174 -1.05 26.44 12.83
C GLU A 174 -2.27 25.70 13.42
N ASP A 175 -3.42 26.37 13.42
CA ASP A 175 -4.67 25.96 14.04
C ASP A 175 -5.54 25.10 13.11
N HIS A 176 -5.02 24.00 12.62
CA HIS A 176 -5.76 23.06 11.77
C HIS A 176 -6.30 21.87 12.58
N PRO A 177 -7.49 21.31 12.21
CA PRO A 177 -8.00 20.06 12.75
C PRO A 177 -7.07 18.88 12.45
N LEU A 178 -7.18 17.81 13.23
CA LEU A 178 -6.42 16.58 12.98
C LEU A 178 -7.11 15.70 11.95
N TYR A 179 -6.34 15.20 10.99
CA TYR A 179 -6.76 14.29 9.92
C TYR A 179 -6.06 12.92 10.04
N PRO A 180 -6.55 11.87 9.34
CA PRO A 180 -5.87 10.56 9.29
C PRO A 180 -4.44 10.61 8.76
N GLY A 181 -4.19 11.46 7.75
CA GLY A 181 -2.85 11.84 7.31
C GLY A 181 -2.38 13.07 8.09
N GLY A 182 -1.10 13.10 8.42
CA GLY A 182 -0.51 14.15 9.25
C GLY A 182 -0.34 13.73 10.71
N GLU A 183 0.52 14.46 11.37
CA GLU A 183 0.98 14.20 12.71
C GLU A 183 0.77 15.42 13.60
N PHE A 184 1.41 15.47 14.76
CA PHE A 184 1.22 16.51 15.77
C PHE A 184 2.31 17.56 15.68
N TYR A 185 1.93 18.83 15.76
CA TYR A 185 2.88 19.94 15.87
C TYR A 185 2.78 20.61 17.24
N GLY A 186 3.90 20.96 17.84
CA GLY A 186 3.94 21.54 19.18
C GLY A 186 5.14 22.44 19.42
N GLU A 187 4.96 23.42 20.28
CA GLU A 187 6.02 24.33 20.72
C GLU A 187 6.89 23.67 21.79
N PHE A 188 8.20 23.86 21.73
CA PHE A 188 9.11 23.44 22.79
C PHE A 188 8.72 24.08 24.12
N ALA A 189 8.58 23.25 25.13
CA ALA A 189 8.07 23.69 26.42
C ALA A 189 8.73 22.97 27.61
N THR A 190 8.52 23.55 28.79
CA THR A 190 8.77 22.89 30.05
C THR A 190 7.46 22.34 30.60
N TYR A 191 7.46 21.04 30.97
CA TYR A 191 6.34 20.36 31.60
C TYR A 191 6.63 20.01 33.06
N ASP A 192 5.70 20.37 33.94
CA ASP A 192 5.66 19.98 35.34
C ASP A 192 4.32 19.35 35.59
N VAL A 193 4.28 18.02 35.62
CA VAL A 193 3.04 17.21 35.58
C VAL A 193 2.92 16.37 36.83
N THR A 194 1.85 16.59 37.60
CA THR A 194 1.51 15.85 38.81
C THR A 194 0.27 14.99 38.54
N LEU A 195 0.40 13.69 38.74
CA LEU A 195 -0.65 12.70 38.48
C LEU A 195 -1.11 12.05 39.78
N ASP A 196 -2.42 12.05 40.04
CA ASP A 196 -3.10 11.29 41.06
C ASP A 196 -3.73 10.05 40.43
N LEU A 197 -3.28 8.87 40.81
CA LEU A 197 -3.61 7.58 40.21
C LEU A 197 -3.87 6.49 41.26
N ALA A 198 -4.44 5.35 40.91
CA ALA A 198 -4.50 4.18 41.76
C ALA A 198 -3.08 3.75 42.20
N ALA A 199 -2.93 3.35 43.47
CA ALA A 199 -1.63 3.10 44.09
C ALA A 199 -0.81 1.97 43.40
N ASP A 200 -1.49 1.03 42.74
CA ASP A 200 -0.88 -0.13 42.10
C ASP A 200 -0.50 0.09 40.60
N GLN A 201 -0.85 1.24 40.02
CA GLN A 201 -0.50 1.57 38.64
C GLN A 201 1.01 1.66 38.43
N VAL A 202 1.50 1.14 37.30
CA VAL A 202 2.88 1.28 36.86
C VAL A 202 2.89 2.23 35.65
N ILE A 203 3.76 3.25 35.69
CA ILE A 203 3.72 4.40 34.78
C ILE A 203 4.95 4.45 33.90
N GLY A 204 4.78 4.56 32.56
CA GLY A 204 5.78 5.07 31.65
C GLY A 204 5.37 6.47 31.20
N ALA A 205 6.33 7.43 31.16
CA ALA A 205 6.01 8.81 30.83
C ALA A 205 7.19 9.55 30.19
N THR A 206 6.87 10.63 29.46
CA THR A 206 7.80 11.69 29.09
C THR A 206 8.46 12.29 30.34
N GLY A 207 9.75 12.56 30.30
CA GLY A 207 10.48 13.19 31.41
C GLY A 207 10.95 12.25 32.51
N VAL A 208 11.31 12.80 33.65
CA VAL A 208 11.80 12.05 34.81
C VAL A 208 10.86 12.24 35.99
N PRO A 209 10.61 11.20 36.82
CA PRO A 209 9.83 11.31 38.03
C PRO A 209 10.66 12.02 39.10
N VAL A 210 10.24 13.21 39.50
CA VAL A 210 10.94 14.03 40.52
C VAL A 210 10.38 13.78 41.94
N GLU A 211 9.09 13.42 42.07
CA GLU A 211 8.44 13.04 43.30
C GLU A 211 7.54 11.82 43.12
N GLY A 212 7.26 11.10 44.22
CA GLY A 212 6.41 9.93 44.20
C GLY A 212 7.06 8.64 43.67
N ASP A 213 6.26 7.57 43.55
CA ASP A 213 6.69 6.26 43.05
C ASP A 213 5.93 5.88 41.76
N PRO A 214 6.56 5.82 40.61
CA PRO A 214 5.93 5.34 39.35
C PRO A 214 5.61 3.83 39.34
N GLY A 215 5.97 3.07 40.39
CA GLY A 215 5.69 1.64 40.52
C GLY A 215 6.79 0.72 39.96
N TRP A 216 7.93 1.27 39.56
CA TRP A 216 8.98 0.50 38.88
C TRP A 216 9.69 -0.51 39.78
N GLU A 217 9.91 -0.21 41.05
CA GLU A 217 10.54 -1.15 42.01
C GLU A 217 9.72 -2.43 42.19
N LYS A 218 8.41 -2.32 42.18
CA LYS A 218 7.49 -3.46 42.28
C LYS A 218 7.44 -4.24 40.94
N ALA A 219 7.54 -3.54 39.80
CA ALA A 219 7.33 -4.06 38.47
C ALA A 219 8.61 -4.65 37.81
N LYS A 220 9.77 -4.51 38.42
CA LYS A 220 11.05 -4.87 37.81
C LYS A 220 11.14 -6.34 37.45
N ALA A 221 11.64 -6.62 36.25
CA ALA A 221 11.81 -7.95 35.70
C ALA A 221 12.90 -8.76 36.42
N ASP A 222 13.98 -8.08 36.82
CA ASP A 222 15.08 -8.62 37.64
C ASP A 222 15.05 -7.97 39.03
N GLN A 223 14.91 -8.80 40.07
CA GLN A 223 14.87 -8.32 41.46
C GLN A 223 16.17 -7.64 41.91
N ASN A 224 17.32 -7.96 41.26
CA ASN A 224 18.60 -7.33 41.52
C ASN A 224 18.77 -5.97 40.81
N LEU A 225 17.87 -5.62 39.90
CA LEU A 225 17.93 -4.34 39.17
C LEU A 225 17.79 -3.18 40.17
N ARG A 226 18.77 -2.28 40.16
CA ARG A 226 18.69 -1.01 40.88
C ARG A 226 18.02 0.04 40.00
N VAL A 227 16.82 0.45 40.34
CA VAL A 227 16.07 1.42 39.56
C VAL A 227 16.72 2.80 39.63
N ASP A 228 17.05 3.39 38.49
CA ASP A 228 17.57 4.74 38.37
C ASP A 228 16.45 5.72 37.95
N TYR A 229 15.97 6.50 38.88
CA TYR A 229 14.91 7.47 38.64
C TYR A 229 15.39 8.74 37.92
N GLN A 230 16.68 9.02 37.87
CA GLN A 230 17.28 10.30 37.39
C GLN A 230 16.74 11.56 38.11
N ARG A 231 16.24 11.43 39.32
CA ARG A 231 15.61 12.53 40.09
C ARG A 231 16.47 13.77 40.26
N GLN A 232 17.80 13.59 40.28
CA GLN A 232 18.79 14.67 40.42
C GLN A 232 18.89 15.57 39.17
N TRP A 233 18.41 15.13 37.99
CA TRP A 233 18.61 15.87 36.77
C TRP A 233 18.03 17.27 36.77
N TYR A 234 16.81 17.45 37.30
CA TYR A 234 16.13 18.74 37.38
C TYR A 234 16.08 19.33 38.79
N ARG A 235 16.78 18.74 39.79
CA ARG A 235 16.64 19.08 41.23
C ARG A 235 16.90 20.54 41.55
N SER A 236 17.82 21.21 40.86
CA SER A 236 18.19 22.61 41.11
C SER A 236 17.14 23.62 40.64
N GLN A 237 16.16 23.20 39.88
CA GLN A 237 15.21 24.05 39.15
C GLN A 237 13.76 23.95 39.68
N LEU A 238 13.52 23.18 40.75
CA LEU A 238 12.16 22.87 41.21
C LEU A 238 11.68 23.85 42.29
N PRO A 239 10.68 24.72 41.97
CA PRO A 239 9.91 25.37 43.03
C PRO A 239 8.95 24.36 43.70
N ALA A 240 8.83 24.40 45.02
CA ALA A 240 7.73 23.70 45.71
C ALA A 240 6.40 24.40 45.37
N PRO A 241 5.25 23.73 45.38
CA PRO A 241 4.95 22.47 46.01
C PRO A 241 4.64 21.36 44.99
N GLY A 242 5.04 20.10 45.25
CA GLY A 242 4.73 18.94 44.48
C GLY A 242 3.57 18.11 45.02
N CYS A 243 3.79 16.79 45.15
CA CYS A 243 2.84 15.84 45.72
C CYS A 243 2.33 16.18 47.12
N ALA A 244 3.10 16.96 47.91
CA ALA A 244 2.68 17.42 49.22
C ALA A 244 1.47 18.38 49.16
N ALA A 245 1.22 19.04 48.06
CA ALA A 245 0.08 19.93 47.87
C ALA A 245 -1.15 19.24 47.25
N MET A 246 -1.01 18.00 46.86
CA MET A 246 -2.08 17.19 46.26
C MET A 246 -2.46 16.05 47.21
N PRO A 247 -3.42 16.25 48.11
CA PRO A 247 -3.85 15.19 49.02
C PRO A 247 -4.49 14.05 48.22
N VAL A 248 -3.92 12.86 48.32
CA VAL A 248 -4.45 11.65 47.69
C VAL A 248 -5.25 10.83 48.70
N GLY A 249 -6.40 10.27 48.26
CA GLY A 249 -7.23 9.40 49.08
C GLY A 249 -6.62 8.02 49.36
N PRO A 250 -7.24 7.21 50.20
CA PRO A 250 -6.82 5.83 50.42
C PRO A 250 -6.77 5.01 49.11
N GLY A 251 -5.73 4.22 48.92
CA GLY A 251 -5.55 3.40 47.71
C GLY A 251 -5.09 4.17 46.47
N ARG A 252 -4.67 5.40 46.61
CA ARG A 252 -4.15 6.25 45.58
C ARG A 252 -2.71 6.67 45.82
N LYS A 253 -2.04 7.14 44.78
CA LYS A 253 -0.68 7.69 44.83
C LYS A 253 -0.55 8.94 43.99
N CYS A 254 0.36 9.82 44.38
CA CYS A 254 0.80 10.94 43.57
C CYS A 254 2.18 10.67 42.98
N VAL A 255 2.36 11.01 41.72
CA VAL A 255 3.66 11.01 41.04
C VAL A 255 3.81 12.30 40.23
N ARG A 256 4.94 12.99 40.41
CA ARG A 256 5.27 14.22 39.66
C ARG A 256 6.42 13.99 38.71
N PHE A 257 6.21 14.30 37.44
CA PHE A 257 7.20 14.27 36.38
C PHE A 257 7.62 15.67 35.97
N ARG A 258 8.88 15.79 35.57
CA ARG A 258 9.44 16.99 34.94
C ARG A 258 10.07 16.64 33.60
N ALA A 259 9.77 17.44 32.58
CA ALA A 259 10.42 17.39 31.26
C ALA A 259 10.71 18.83 30.78
N GLU A 260 11.83 19.04 30.13
CA GLU A 260 12.26 20.32 29.57
C GLU A 260 12.67 20.13 28.13
N ASP A 261 12.45 21.16 27.32
CA ASP A 261 12.77 21.19 25.89
C ASP A 261 12.10 20.06 25.10
N VAL A 262 10.81 19.80 25.40
CA VAL A 262 9.96 18.85 24.70
C VAL A 262 8.67 19.53 24.25
N HIS A 263 8.12 19.10 23.14
CA HIS A 263 6.88 19.70 22.60
C HIS A 263 5.62 18.83 22.83
N HIS A 264 5.77 17.66 23.50
CA HIS A 264 4.68 16.77 23.89
C HIS A 264 4.97 16.15 25.26
N PHE A 265 3.90 15.83 25.98
CA PHE A 265 3.97 15.02 27.19
C PHE A 265 2.96 13.88 27.11
N ALA A 266 3.43 12.65 27.02
CA ALA A 266 2.60 11.44 27.00
C ALA A 266 2.89 10.57 28.20
N PHE A 267 1.93 9.73 28.60
CA PHE A 267 2.13 8.68 29.60
C PHE A 267 1.25 7.47 29.34
N SER A 268 1.71 6.32 29.77
CA SER A 268 0.98 5.05 29.72
C SER A 268 0.90 4.41 31.09
N LEU A 269 -0.21 3.75 31.38
CA LEU A 269 -0.55 3.16 32.68
C LEU A 269 -0.99 1.71 32.50
N ASN A 270 -0.44 0.81 33.32
CA ASN A 270 -0.94 -0.54 33.48
C ASN A 270 -0.42 -1.15 34.78
N PRO A 271 -1.28 -1.62 35.71
CA PRO A 271 -0.82 -2.25 36.94
C PRO A 271 -0.05 -3.57 36.70
N ALA A 272 -0.17 -4.14 35.53
CA ALA A 272 0.49 -5.39 35.16
C ALA A 272 1.79 -5.19 34.36
N TYR A 273 2.25 -3.97 34.10
CA TYR A 273 3.51 -3.75 33.42
C TYR A 273 4.69 -4.42 34.13
N VAL A 274 5.59 -4.97 33.33
CA VAL A 274 6.92 -5.42 33.72
C VAL A 274 7.92 -4.35 33.31
N TYR A 275 8.79 -3.96 34.24
CA TYR A 275 9.80 -2.91 34.05
C TYR A 275 11.18 -3.50 33.83
N ASP A 276 11.90 -3.02 32.81
CA ASP A 276 13.30 -3.32 32.54
C ASP A 276 14.07 -2.02 32.26
N GLN A 277 15.38 -2.00 32.42
CA GLN A 277 16.20 -0.79 32.35
C GLN A 277 17.61 -1.09 31.84
N GLY A 278 18.16 -0.15 31.08
CA GLY A 278 19.57 -0.07 30.69
C GLY A 278 20.07 1.36 30.65
N ARG A 279 21.29 1.56 30.15
CA ARG A 279 21.89 2.90 29.99
C ARG A 279 22.58 3.03 28.65
N TYR A 280 22.48 4.22 28.09
CA TYR A 280 23.27 4.69 26.95
C TYR A 280 23.87 6.05 27.30
N GLY A 281 25.18 6.10 27.53
CA GLY A 281 25.84 7.32 28.03
C GLY A 281 25.22 7.78 29.36
N ASP A 282 24.76 9.03 29.40
CA ASP A 282 24.11 9.61 30.58
C ASP A 282 22.60 9.30 30.62
N ALA A 283 22.02 8.86 29.50
CA ALA A 283 20.60 8.55 29.39
C ALA A 283 20.25 7.17 29.95
N VAL A 284 19.14 7.09 30.69
CA VAL A 284 18.54 5.84 31.13
C VAL A 284 17.53 5.37 30.11
N VAL A 285 17.70 4.16 29.58
CA VAL A 285 16.71 3.49 28.72
C VAL A 285 15.78 2.67 29.59
N ARG A 286 14.48 3.00 29.58
CA ARG A 286 13.42 2.31 30.31
C ARG A 286 12.51 1.56 29.36
N VAL A 287 12.07 0.37 29.75
CA VAL A 287 11.16 -0.43 28.94
C VAL A 287 10.02 -0.93 29.85
N LEU A 288 8.78 -0.73 29.40
CA LEU A 288 7.60 -1.26 30.06
C LEU A 288 6.82 -2.14 29.09
N TYR A 289 6.57 -3.41 29.48
CA TYR A 289 5.93 -4.38 28.58
C TYR A 289 4.95 -5.29 29.33
N GLN A 290 4.12 -6.03 28.58
CA GLN A 290 3.13 -6.96 29.16
C GLN A 290 3.80 -8.24 29.67
N PRO A 291 3.32 -8.85 30.78
CA PRO A 291 3.91 -10.09 31.30
C PRO A 291 3.95 -11.25 30.30
N GLY A 292 2.95 -11.33 29.40
CA GLY A 292 2.87 -12.36 28.37
C GLY A 292 3.93 -12.24 27.27
N ASP A 293 4.57 -11.06 27.14
CA ASP A 293 5.51 -10.75 26.05
C ASP A 293 6.98 -10.82 26.49
N ARG A 294 7.25 -11.47 27.61
CA ARG A 294 8.60 -11.59 28.15
C ARG A 294 9.62 -12.20 27.16
N ALA A 295 9.17 -13.10 26.29
CA ALA A 295 10.03 -13.75 25.31
C ALA A 295 10.46 -12.82 24.17
N THR A 296 9.67 -11.78 23.85
CA THR A 296 9.89 -10.85 22.73
C THR A 296 10.38 -9.48 23.19
N TRP A 297 9.92 -9.00 24.34
CA TRP A 297 10.28 -7.70 24.92
C TRP A 297 11.32 -7.80 26.07
N GLY A 298 11.15 -8.81 26.94
CA GLY A 298 11.94 -8.99 28.16
C GLY A 298 13.34 -9.51 27.90
N GLN A 299 14.02 -9.93 29.00
CA GLN A 299 15.39 -10.44 28.97
C GLN A 299 16.38 -9.42 28.37
N GLY A 300 16.08 -8.13 28.51
CA GLY A 300 16.87 -7.03 27.96
C GLY A 300 16.76 -6.88 26.43
N ILE A 301 15.83 -7.58 25.73
CA ILE A 301 15.72 -7.49 24.25
C ILE A 301 15.38 -6.06 23.83
N ALA A 302 14.26 -5.52 24.28
CA ALA A 302 13.86 -4.17 23.93
C ALA A 302 14.85 -3.09 24.42
N VAL A 303 15.43 -3.29 25.61
CA VAL A 303 16.50 -2.42 26.14
C VAL A 303 17.69 -2.38 25.20
N ARG A 304 18.21 -3.54 24.79
CA ARG A 304 19.34 -3.62 23.85
C ARG A 304 19.02 -2.99 22.51
N ASN A 305 17.83 -3.27 21.96
CA ASN A 305 17.41 -2.72 20.69
C ASN A 305 17.35 -1.18 20.74
N THR A 306 16.80 -0.61 21.80
CA THR A 306 16.75 0.86 22.00
C THR A 306 18.16 1.46 22.18
N ILE A 307 19.06 0.79 22.92
CA ILE A 307 20.45 1.23 23.04
C ILE A 307 21.18 1.19 21.69
N VAL A 308 20.99 0.15 20.89
CA VAL A 308 21.57 0.03 19.55
C VAL A 308 21.06 1.13 18.63
N ALA A 309 19.78 1.45 18.68
CA ALA A 309 19.16 2.55 17.92
C ALA A 309 19.76 3.92 18.32
N LEU A 310 19.88 4.20 19.62
CA LEU A 310 20.52 5.43 20.12
C LEU A 310 21.98 5.54 19.67
N ALA A 311 22.76 4.44 19.74
CA ALA A 311 24.14 4.42 19.29
C ALA A 311 24.29 4.69 17.79
N TRP A 312 23.38 4.18 16.97
CA TRP A 312 23.32 4.45 15.55
C TRP A 312 23.07 5.93 15.26
N LEU A 313 22.03 6.50 15.88
CA LEU A 313 21.64 7.90 15.69
C LEU A 313 22.67 8.89 16.22
N ASP A 314 23.32 8.57 17.35
CA ASP A 314 24.48 9.33 17.85
C ASP A 314 25.60 9.38 16.80
N SER A 315 25.85 8.27 16.09
CA SER A 315 26.82 8.22 15.00
C SER A 315 26.49 9.13 13.83
N LEU A 316 25.20 9.42 13.60
CA LEU A 316 24.69 10.29 12.53
C LEU A 316 24.65 11.77 12.94
N PHE A 317 24.12 12.06 14.12
CA PHE A 317 23.79 13.42 14.58
C PHE A 317 24.70 13.92 15.70
N GLY A 318 25.03 13.06 16.64
CA GLY A 318 25.75 13.37 17.88
C GLY A 318 24.93 12.98 19.11
N LYS A 319 25.44 13.33 20.30
CA LYS A 319 24.95 12.86 21.58
C LYS A 319 23.46 13.15 21.80
N TYR A 320 22.71 12.12 22.23
CA TYR A 320 21.35 12.26 22.75
C TYR A 320 21.30 13.21 23.95
N GLN A 321 20.44 14.25 23.92
CA GLN A 321 20.49 15.35 24.86
C GLN A 321 19.65 15.15 26.12
N TRP A 322 18.62 14.29 26.10
CA TRP A 322 17.72 14.10 27.20
C TRP A 322 18.20 13.04 28.22
N PRO A 323 17.74 13.10 29.50
CA PRO A 323 18.22 12.22 30.55
C PRO A 323 17.74 10.78 30.45
N GLN A 324 16.71 10.52 29.64
CA GLN A 324 16.12 9.20 29.52
C GLN A 324 15.38 9.03 28.20
N LEU A 325 15.17 7.77 27.84
CA LEU A 325 14.22 7.35 26.80
C LEU A 325 13.41 6.17 27.33
N THR A 326 12.09 6.33 27.40
CA THR A 326 11.15 5.28 27.80
C THR A 326 10.52 4.64 26.57
N ASN A 327 10.61 3.32 26.43
CA ASN A 327 9.91 2.53 25.42
C ASN A 327 8.76 1.74 26.07
N VAL A 328 7.54 1.97 25.64
CA VAL A 328 6.34 1.35 26.21
C VAL A 328 5.64 0.49 25.17
N HIS A 329 5.34 -0.77 25.57
CA HIS A 329 4.46 -1.63 24.76
C HIS A 329 3.03 -1.08 24.81
N ARG A 330 2.58 -0.41 23.74
CA ARG A 330 1.27 0.23 23.62
C ARG A 330 0.13 -0.74 23.27
N ILE A 331 -1.12 -0.29 23.36
CA ILE A 331 -2.32 -1.10 23.05
C ILE A 331 -2.42 -1.36 21.52
N GLU A 332 -2.12 -0.38 20.71
CA GLU A 332 -2.18 -0.42 19.24
C GLU A 332 -0.90 -1.02 18.65
N GLY A 333 -0.97 -1.58 17.42
CA GLY A 333 0.21 -1.92 16.63
C GLY A 333 0.92 -0.69 16.03
N GLY A 334 2.10 -0.87 15.42
CA GLY A 334 2.95 0.22 14.93
C GLY A 334 3.66 0.96 16.06
N GLY A 335 4.15 2.18 15.84
CA GLY A 335 4.82 3.00 16.84
C GLY A 335 4.20 4.39 17.02
N THR A 336 4.70 5.16 17.98
CA THR A 336 4.48 6.60 18.16
C THR A 336 5.64 7.21 18.94
N GLU A 337 6.06 8.36 18.53
CA GLU A 337 7.40 8.96 18.66
C GLU A 337 7.48 10.09 19.70
N PHE A 338 6.69 10.08 20.78
CA PHE A 338 6.72 11.20 21.73
C PHE A 338 8.12 11.48 22.27
N PRO A 339 8.52 12.76 22.41
CA PRO A 339 9.82 13.12 22.96
C PRO A 339 10.07 12.45 24.32
N MET A 340 11.24 11.80 24.48
CA MET A 340 11.63 11.02 25.64
C MET A 340 10.77 9.76 25.91
N MET A 341 9.77 9.44 25.07
CA MET A 341 8.88 8.29 25.27
C MET A 341 8.38 7.75 23.92
N ILE A 342 8.94 6.66 23.46
CA ILE A 342 8.39 5.93 22.31
C ILE A 342 7.37 4.88 22.78
N MET A 343 6.35 4.67 21.97
CA MET A 343 5.27 3.73 22.28
C MET A 343 5.14 2.72 21.14
N ASP A 344 5.64 1.51 21.33
CA ASP A 344 5.77 0.48 20.28
C ASP A 344 4.74 -0.65 20.46
N GLY A 345 4.17 -1.13 19.37
CA GLY A 345 3.32 -2.34 19.38
C GLY A 345 4.13 -3.65 19.32
N SER A 346 5.43 -3.56 19.09
CA SER A 346 6.35 -4.72 19.12
C SER A 346 7.78 -4.27 19.45
N ALA A 347 8.60 -5.18 20.01
CA ALA A 347 10.02 -4.94 20.25
C ALA A 347 10.91 -5.29 19.04
N SER A 348 10.40 -5.27 17.80
CA SER A 348 11.21 -5.50 16.61
C SER A 348 12.28 -4.43 16.48
N LEU A 349 13.49 -4.83 16.07
CA LEU A 349 14.59 -3.88 15.94
C LEU A 349 14.29 -2.77 14.93
N GLY A 350 13.62 -3.07 13.81
CA GLY A 350 13.25 -2.08 12.81
C GLY A 350 12.34 -1.00 13.40
N LEU A 351 11.21 -1.39 14.00
CA LEU A 351 10.30 -0.44 14.63
C LEU A 351 11.00 0.43 15.69
N ILE A 352 11.80 -0.18 16.57
CA ILE A 352 12.53 0.58 17.60
C ILE A 352 13.56 1.54 16.97
N VAL A 353 14.24 1.16 15.89
CA VAL A 353 15.17 2.05 15.17
C VAL A 353 14.42 3.21 14.52
N HIS A 354 13.24 2.96 13.93
CA HIS A 354 12.39 3.98 13.35
C HIS A 354 11.91 4.97 14.42
N GLU A 355 11.23 4.51 15.47
CA GLU A 355 10.67 5.36 16.53
C GLU A 355 11.74 6.10 17.35
N THR A 356 12.93 5.47 17.52
CA THR A 356 14.07 6.17 18.14
C THR A 356 14.63 7.24 17.19
N GLY A 357 14.52 7.08 15.88
CA GLY A 357 14.88 8.08 14.86
C GLY A 357 14.19 9.42 15.10
N HIS A 358 12.90 9.34 15.40
CA HIS A 358 12.10 10.50 15.74
C HIS A 358 12.53 11.26 17.03
N GLN A 359 13.33 10.65 17.89
CA GLN A 359 13.91 11.39 19.02
C GLN A 359 14.90 12.47 18.58
N TYR A 360 15.44 12.37 17.36
CA TYR A 360 16.32 13.36 16.75
C TYR A 360 15.60 14.21 15.72
N VAL A 361 14.96 13.60 14.72
CA VAL A 361 14.07 14.27 13.78
C VAL A 361 12.65 14.26 14.36
N MET A 362 11.94 15.32 14.32
CA MET A 362 10.74 15.63 15.07
C MET A 362 11.05 16.03 16.53
N GLY A 363 11.60 15.14 17.36
CA GLY A 363 11.79 15.37 18.80
C GLY A 363 12.72 16.54 19.14
N GLN A 364 13.89 16.61 18.51
CA GLN A 364 14.89 17.67 18.74
C GLN A 364 15.08 18.61 17.53
N LEU A 365 14.74 18.15 16.32
CA LEU A 365 14.65 18.93 15.08
C LEU A 365 13.16 19.00 14.72
N ALA A 366 12.41 19.90 15.36
CA ALA A 366 10.95 19.90 15.31
C ALA A 366 10.45 20.52 14.00
N ASN A 367 10.07 19.70 13.04
CA ASN A 367 9.38 20.11 11.83
C ASN A 367 7.87 20.26 12.08
N ASN A 368 7.21 21.00 11.19
CA ASN A 368 5.76 20.98 11.11
C ASN A 368 5.33 19.72 10.34
N GLU A 369 5.01 18.64 11.05
CA GLU A 369 4.68 17.34 10.46
C GLU A 369 3.42 17.37 9.59
N TRP A 370 2.56 18.33 9.82
CA TRP A 370 1.37 18.53 8.99
C TRP A 370 1.70 19.12 7.61
N ARG A 371 2.72 20.01 7.54
CA ARG A 371 3.19 20.62 6.27
C ARG A 371 4.28 19.80 5.59
N GLU A 372 5.20 19.27 6.36
CA GLU A 372 6.45 18.67 5.89
C GLU A 372 6.79 17.38 6.64
N GLY A 373 5.81 16.44 6.72
CA GLY A 373 5.98 15.14 7.36
C GLY A 373 7.09 14.27 6.75
N TRP A 374 7.56 14.59 5.55
CA TRP A 374 8.70 13.94 4.93
C TRP A 374 10.04 14.19 5.65
N LEU A 375 10.15 15.30 6.41
CA LEU A 375 11.37 15.65 7.16
C LEU A 375 11.65 14.67 8.31
N ASP A 376 10.64 14.07 8.87
CA ASP A 376 10.75 13.12 9.99
C ASP A 376 10.40 11.69 9.61
N GLU A 377 9.24 11.43 9.05
CA GLU A 377 8.82 10.07 8.68
C GLU A 377 9.68 9.49 7.54
N GLY A 378 9.88 10.26 6.48
CA GLY A 378 10.76 9.86 5.38
C GLY A 378 12.20 9.69 5.81
N PHE A 379 12.66 10.52 6.74
CA PHE A 379 14.01 10.37 7.31
C PHE A 379 14.11 9.17 8.25
N SER A 380 13.09 8.89 9.04
CA SER A 380 13.08 7.75 9.97
C SER A 380 13.10 6.43 9.21
N ASP A 381 12.35 6.30 8.11
CA ASP A 381 12.43 5.15 7.20
C ASP A 381 13.82 5.07 6.52
N PHE A 382 14.37 6.20 6.07
CA PHE A 382 15.68 6.24 5.43
C PHE A 382 16.79 5.79 6.38
N GLN A 383 16.85 6.31 7.61
CA GLN A 383 17.89 5.94 8.57
C GLN A 383 17.77 4.50 9.07
N GLU A 384 16.54 3.97 9.18
CA GLU A 384 16.28 2.55 9.44
C GLU A 384 16.86 1.68 8.33
N GLY A 385 16.56 2.00 7.08
CA GLY A 385 17.12 1.30 5.92
C GLY A 385 18.64 1.34 5.89
N TRP A 386 19.22 2.52 6.14
CA TRP A 386 20.69 2.70 6.20
C TRP A 386 21.33 1.96 7.38
N PHE A 387 20.64 1.89 8.53
CA PHE A 387 21.05 1.06 9.66
C PHE A 387 21.20 -0.40 9.26
N PHE A 388 20.17 -1.00 8.67
CA PHE A 388 20.23 -2.41 8.25
C PHE A 388 21.28 -2.66 7.18
N GLU A 389 21.43 -1.77 6.20
CA GLU A 389 22.49 -1.85 5.18
C GLU A 389 23.89 -1.90 5.82
N THR A 390 24.15 -1.05 6.81
CA THR A 390 25.46 -1.01 7.50
C THR A 390 25.69 -2.20 8.43
N HIS A 391 24.63 -2.93 8.80
CA HIS A 391 24.69 -4.15 9.64
C HIS A 391 24.55 -5.45 8.85
N GLY A 392 24.86 -5.42 7.54
CA GLY A 392 24.96 -6.60 6.67
C GLY A 392 23.64 -6.97 5.97
N GLY A 393 22.63 -6.13 6.03
CA GLY A 393 21.42 -6.24 5.20
C GLY A 393 21.67 -5.84 3.75
N PRO A 394 20.67 -6.07 2.86
CA PRO A 394 20.74 -5.59 1.49
C PRO A 394 20.66 -4.05 1.44
N PRO A 395 21.08 -3.42 0.33
CA PRO A 395 20.85 -2.00 0.13
C PRO A 395 19.35 -1.65 0.29
N ALA A 396 19.07 -0.65 1.12
CA ALA A 396 17.68 -0.24 1.40
C ALA A 396 16.93 0.17 0.13
N TYR A 397 17.61 0.83 -0.78
CA TYR A 397 17.11 1.25 -2.08
C TYR A 397 16.51 0.09 -2.90
N ASP A 398 17.12 -1.09 -2.89
CA ASP A 398 16.69 -2.23 -3.72
C ASP A 398 15.30 -2.77 -3.34
N GLY A 399 14.92 -2.68 -2.07
CA GLY A 399 13.61 -3.08 -1.58
C GLY A 399 12.52 -2.04 -1.84
N LEU A 400 12.87 -0.78 -1.69
CA LEU A 400 11.98 0.38 -1.78
C LEU A 400 11.60 0.73 -3.23
N GLU A 401 12.59 0.82 -4.09
CA GLU A 401 12.49 1.43 -5.41
C GLU A 401 11.42 0.82 -6.33
N PRO A 402 11.20 -0.49 -6.41
CA PRO A 402 10.19 -1.06 -7.30
C PRO A 402 8.75 -0.63 -6.97
N GLY A 403 8.45 -0.41 -5.69
CA GLY A 403 7.14 0.08 -5.22
C GLY A 403 6.89 1.51 -5.65
N VAL A 404 7.83 2.41 -5.34
CA VAL A 404 7.75 3.83 -5.71
C VAL A 404 7.72 4.00 -7.23
N LEU A 405 8.54 3.25 -7.96
CA LEU A 405 8.56 3.29 -9.42
C LEU A 405 7.20 2.91 -10.04
N TRP A 406 6.50 1.95 -9.43
CA TRP A 406 5.16 1.61 -9.88
C TRP A 406 4.18 2.76 -9.68
N LEU A 407 4.21 3.45 -8.53
CA LEU A 407 3.37 4.61 -8.27
C LEU A 407 3.64 5.73 -9.29
N ASP A 408 4.89 5.99 -9.59
CA ASP A 408 5.30 7.00 -10.57
C ASP A 408 4.82 6.65 -12.00
N LEU A 409 5.01 5.41 -12.45
CA LEU A 409 4.59 4.95 -13.78
C LEU A 409 3.08 4.94 -13.97
N GLU A 410 2.32 4.61 -12.93
CA GLU A 410 0.85 4.62 -12.95
C GLU A 410 0.26 6.00 -12.64
N ARG A 411 1.11 7.02 -12.39
CA ARG A 411 0.70 8.38 -12.05
C ARG A 411 -0.18 8.45 -10.80
N TRP A 412 0.20 7.66 -9.79
CA TRP A 412 -0.37 7.72 -8.44
C TRP A 412 0.40 8.68 -7.55
N SER A 413 1.68 8.88 -7.82
CA SER A 413 2.52 9.78 -7.06
C SER A 413 2.05 11.22 -7.11
N GLU A 414 2.15 11.87 -5.97
CA GLU A 414 1.95 13.31 -5.76
C GLU A 414 3.26 13.93 -5.25
N PRO A 415 3.43 15.25 -5.27
CA PRO A 415 4.59 15.90 -4.67
C PRO A 415 4.72 15.50 -3.19
N VAL A 416 5.92 15.16 -2.76
CA VAL A 416 6.18 14.70 -1.38
C VAL A 416 5.93 15.80 -0.35
N SER A 417 6.31 17.04 -0.69
CA SER A 417 6.08 18.24 0.15
C SER A 417 4.69 18.83 -0.10
N THR A 418 3.66 17.98 0.09
CA THR A 418 2.25 18.38 0.04
C THR A 418 1.72 18.43 1.47
N VAL A 419 0.90 19.46 1.78
CA VAL A 419 0.23 19.55 3.08
C VAL A 419 -0.67 18.33 3.29
N SER A 420 -0.62 17.73 4.48
CA SER A 420 -1.16 16.39 4.75
C SER A 420 -2.61 16.16 4.31
N GLU A 421 -3.52 17.11 4.54
CA GLU A 421 -4.93 16.98 4.14
C GLU A 421 -5.18 17.19 2.64
N GLN A 422 -4.20 17.68 1.89
CA GLN A 422 -4.30 17.93 0.45
C GLN A 422 -3.91 16.72 -0.39
N PHE A 423 -3.35 15.68 0.22
CA PHE A 423 -3.15 14.42 -0.49
C PHE A 423 -4.49 13.83 -0.90
N ARG A 424 -4.53 13.17 -2.03
CA ARG A 424 -5.72 12.53 -2.62
C ARG A 424 -6.45 11.61 -1.66
N ASP A 425 -5.71 10.86 -0.87
CA ASP A 425 -6.19 9.93 0.16
C ASP A 425 -5.06 9.53 1.12
N PHE A 426 -5.44 8.86 2.22
CA PHE A 426 -4.52 8.44 3.25
C PHE A 426 -3.45 7.44 2.75
N LEU A 427 -3.78 6.56 1.80
CA LEU A 427 -2.80 5.61 1.26
C LEU A 427 -1.72 6.36 0.45
N ILE A 428 -2.12 7.34 -0.37
CA ILE A 428 -1.15 8.16 -1.11
C ILE A 428 -0.32 9.02 -0.17
N TYR A 429 -0.93 9.60 0.88
CA TYR A 429 -0.16 10.26 1.95
C TYR A 429 0.95 9.35 2.50
N GLN A 430 0.62 8.12 2.92
CA GLN A 430 1.59 7.18 3.45
C GLN A 430 2.70 6.85 2.43
N GLU A 431 2.36 6.57 1.19
CA GLU A 431 3.36 6.25 0.17
C GLU A 431 4.28 7.43 -0.17
N MET A 432 3.77 8.67 -0.11
CA MET A 432 4.56 9.87 -0.42
C MET A 432 5.44 10.30 0.75
N VAL A 433 4.88 10.36 1.96
CA VAL A 433 5.56 10.89 3.14
C VAL A 433 6.58 9.89 3.72
N TYR A 434 6.33 8.59 3.57
CA TYR A 434 7.25 7.50 4.00
C TYR A 434 8.10 7.01 2.82
N ALA A 435 7.56 6.19 1.94
CA ALA A 435 8.34 5.47 0.92
C ALA A 435 9.02 6.39 -0.10
N LYS A 436 8.29 7.37 -0.68
CA LYS A 436 8.88 8.28 -1.67
C LYS A 436 9.81 9.31 -1.03
N ALA A 437 9.52 9.75 0.18
CA ALA A 437 10.42 10.58 0.96
C ALA A 437 11.70 9.83 1.36
N GLN A 438 11.61 8.56 1.76
CA GLN A 438 12.78 7.70 1.94
C GLN A 438 13.62 7.65 0.66
N LEU A 439 12.97 7.48 -0.51
CA LEU A 439 13.67 7.50 -1.80
C LEU A 439 14.38 8.83 -2.04
N PHE A 440 13.77 9.98 -1.69
CA PHE A 440 14.44 11.28 -1.79
C PHE A 440 15.73 11.31 -0.97
N TYR A 441 15.71 10.84 0.27
CA TYR A 441 16.93 10.79 1.11
C TYR A 441 17.98 9.83 0.54
N GLU A 442 17.59 8.71 -0.05
CA GLU A 442 18.49 7.80 -0.75
C GLU A 442 19.11 8.46 -2.00
N GLN A 443 18.35 9.29 -2.73
CA GLN A 443 18.88 10.07 -3.85
C GLN A 443 19.83 11.16 -3.37
N LEU A 444 19.50 11.87 -2.31
CA LEU A 444 20.39 12.87 -1.69
C LEU A 444 21.71 12.22 -1.24
N ARG A 445 21.64 11.07 -0.55
CA ARG A 445 22.80 10.26 -0.16
C ARG A 445 23.62 9.83 -1.36
N TYR A 446 22.98 9.41 -2.46
CA TYR A 446 23.68 9.05 -3.70
C TYR A 446 24.39 10.24 -4.36
N VAL A 447 23.79 11.41 -4.33
CA VAL A 447 24.41 12.66 -4.85
C VAL A 447 25.60 13.07 -4.01
N LEU A 448 25.46 13.09 -2.69
CA LEU A 448 26.45 13.59 -1.73
C LEU A 448 27.55 12.56 -1.39
N GLY A 449 27.22 11.28 -1.38
CA GLY A 449 28.02 10.20 -0.80
C GLY A 449 27.89 10.14 0.73
N ASP A 450 28.12 8.95 1.30
CA ASP A 450 27.89 8.61 2.72
C ASP A 450 28.63 9.55 3.68
N GLU A 451 29.91 9.82 3.41
CA GLU A 451 30.75 10.69 4.26
C GLU A 451 30.20 12.13 4.34
N THR A 452 29.82 12.69 3.19
CA THR A 452 29.26 14.03 3.14
C THR A 452 27.87 14.07 3.78
N MET A 453 27.04 13.06 3.54
CA MET A 453 25.73 12.96 4.18
C MET A 453 25.85 12.95 5.71
N ARG A 454 26.74 12.17 6.29
CA ARG A 454 27.02 12.18 7.74
C ARG A 454 27.46 13.56 8.24
N ARG A 455 28.31 14.27 7.50
CA ARG A 455 28.72 15.65 7.86
C ARG A 455 27.54 16.62 7.80
N VAL A 456 26.65 16.48 6.81
CA VAL A 456 25.42 17.29 6.69
C VAL A 456 24.56 17.08 7.92
N LEU A 457 24.23 15.83 8.28
CA LEU A 457 23.37 15.52 9.42
C LEU A 457 23.93 16.06 10.75
N ARG A 458 25.24 15.90 11.00
CA ARG A 458 25.89 16.46 12.18
C ARG A 458 25.84 17.99 12.21
N ALA A 459 26.09 18.65 11.09
CA ALA A 459 26.00 20.11 11.00
C ALA A 459 24.56 20.62 11.17
N TYR A 460 23.58 19.90 10.60
CA TYR A 460 22.18 20.21 10.73
C TYR A 460 21.73 20.12 12.18
N PHE A 461 22.00 19.01 12.86
CA PHE A 461 21.69 18.83 14.27
C PHE A 461 22.42 19.86 15.16
N SER A 462 23.71 20.08 14.97
CA SER A 462 24.48 21.04 15.75
C SER A 462 23.92 22.46 15.68
N ARG A 463 23.33 22.86 14.55
CA ARG A 463 22.79 24.22 14.32
C ARG A 463 21.34 24.36 14.76
N TRP A 464 20.55 23.31 14.60
CA TRP A 464 19.09 23.38 14.64
C TRP A 464 18.43 22.56 15.75
N HIS A 465 19.18 21.79 16.57
CA HIS A 465 18.57 21.05 17.66
C HIS A 465 17.80 21.97 18.62
N LEU A 466 16.67 21.48 19.11
CA LEU A 466 15.70 22.19 19.95
C LEU A 466 15.13 23.46 19.29
N LYS A 467 15.00 23.43 17.96
CA LYS A 467 14.38 24.48 17.15
C LYS A 467 13.39 23.89 16.17
N HIS A 468 12.47 24.74 15.71
CA HIS A 468 11.64 24.41 14.56
C HIS A 468 12.44 24.46 13.28
N VAL A 469 12.25 23.47 12.42
CA VAL A 469 12.98 23.28 11.17
C VAL A 469 12.00 23.11 10.00
N ASP A 470 12.50 23.39 8.79
CA ASP A 470 11.80 23.28 7.53
C ASP A 470 12.74 22.81 6.42
N GLU A 471 12.22 22.63 5.21
CA GLU A 471 13.00 22.30 4.02
C GLU A 471 14.20 23.23 3.81
N ASP A 472 13.97 24.54 3.94
CA ASP A 472 15.02 25.54 3.72
C ASP A 472 16.17 25.41 4.72
N ALA A 473 15.87 25.16 6.00
CA ALA A 473 16.88 24.93 7.05
C ALA A 473 17.76 23.72 6.72
N PHE A 474 17.15 22.62 6.30
CA PHE A 474 17.87 21.40 5.93
C PHE A 474 18.68 21.60 4.63
N ARG A 475 18.04 22.12 3.57
CA ARG A 475 18.69 22.33 2.27
C ARG A 475 19.89 23.26 2.35
N ARG A 476 19.78 24.41 3.03
CA ARG A 476 20.91 25.37 3.19
C ARG A 476 22.10 24.74 3.91
N VAL A 477 21.88 23.94 4.94
CA VAL A 477 22.98 23.21 5.59
C VAL A 477 23.59 22.18 4.65
N ALA A 478 22.79 21.46 3.90
CA ALA A 478 23.28 20.48 2.93
C ALA A 478 24.11 21.12 1.82
N GLU A 479 23.67 22.26 1.28
CA GLU A 479 24.40 23.04 0.27
C GLU A 479 25.72 23.62 0.85
N GLU A 480 25.67 24.16 2.05
CA GLU A 480 26.86 24.73 2.70
C GLU A 480 27.94 23.70 2.97
N VAL A 481 27.56 22.50 3.49
CA VAL A 481 28.50 21.43 3.84
C VAL A 481 29.02 20.71 2.59
N SER A 482 28.16 20.48 1.60
CA SER A 482 28.53 19.77 0.37
C SER A 482 29.21 20.66 -0.66
N LYS A 483 29.02 21.97 -0.59
CA LYS A 483 29.43 22.96 -1.63
C LYS A 483 28.78 22.71 -2.98
N GLN A 484 27.58 22.16 -3.00
CA GLN A 484 26.77 21.87 -4.19
C GLN A 484 25.46 22.66 -4.14
N ASP A 485 24.97 23.12 -5.29
CA ASP A 485 23.59 23.63 -5.42
C ASP A 485 22.66 22.41 -5.47
N LEU A 486 21.76 22.30 -4.51
CA LEU A 486 20.82 21.19 -4.37
C LEU A 486 19.36 21.60 -4.69
N LYS A 487 19.10 22.86 -5.05
CA LYS A 487 17.74 23.35 -5.37
C LYS A 487 17.04 22.51 -6.42
N TRP A 488 17.78 22.03 -7.41
CA TRP A 488 17.23 21.16 -8.46
C TRP A 488 16.73 19.83 -7.90
N LEU A 489 17.48 19.21 -6.95
CA LEU A 489 17.12 17.92 -6.36
C LEU A 489 15.88 18.07 -5.48
N PHE A 490 15.85 19.05 -4.59
CA PHE A 490 14.70 19.35 -3.74
C PHE A 490 13.46 19.70 -4.60
N GLY A 491 13.60 20.58 -5.58
CA GLY A 491 12.52 20.97 -6.47
C GLY A 491 11.93 19.84 -7.28
N GLU A 492 12.76 18.95 -7.83
CA GLU A 492 12.27 17.82 -8.63
C GLU A 492 11.69 16.67 -7.77
N TRP A 493 12.33 16.33 -6.65
CA TRP A 493 11.98 15.15 -5.89
C TRP A 493 10.96 15.39 -4.75
N LEU A 494 10.84 16.62 -4.26
CA LEU A 494 9.85 16.98 -3.24
C LEU A 494 8.62 17.67 -3.82
N HIS A 495 8.79 18.53 -4.82
CA HIS A 495 7.71 19.37 -5.36
C HIS A 495 7.20 18.93 -6.73
N ALA A 496 7.74 17.87 -7.30
CA ALA A 496 7.29 17.31 -8.57
C ALA A 496 7.29 15.77 -8.56
N THR A 497 6.84 15.16 -9.66
CA THR A 497 6.80 13.71 -9.84
C THR A 497 7.49 13.30 -11.15
N PRO A 498 8.80 13.56 -11.30
CA PRO A 498 9.53 13.30 -12.53
C PRO A 498 9.72 11.81 -12.78
N LEU A 499 9.83 11.45 -14.07
CA LEU A 499 10.25 10.13 -14.50
C LEU A 499 11.69 10.17 -15.02
N VAL A 500 12.56 9.34 -14.48
CA VAL A 500 13.95 9.23 -14.91
C VAL A 500 14.07 8.13 -15.97
N ASP A 501 14.64 8.47 -17.13
CA ASP A 501 14.98 7.52 -18.20
C ASP A 501 16.24 8.00 -18.92
N TYR A 502 17.35 7.30 -18.76
CA TYR A 502 18.59 7.53 -19.47
C TYR A 502 18.86 6.42 -20.48
N ARG A 503 19.38 6.79 -21.63
CA ARG A 503 19.72 5.85 -22.68
C ARG A 503 21.19 5.97 -23.06
N LEU A 504 21.91 4.86 -23.09
CA LEU A 504 23.24 4.78 -23.68
C LEU A 504 23.11 4.81 -25.21
N ARG A 505 23.39 5.98 -25.83
CA ARG A 505 23.20 6.20 -27.27
C ARG A 505 24.34 5.63 -28.09
N ARG A 506 25.59 5.97 -27.74
CA ARG A 506 26.80 5.63 -28.49
C ARG A 506 28.01 5.49 -27.57
N VAL A 507 28.91 4.60 -27.93
CA VAL A 507 30.24 4.41 -27.34
C VAL A 507 31.30 4.38 -28.41
N GLU A 508 32.30 5.26 -28.31
CA GLU A 508 33.44 5.34 -29.20
C GLU A 508 34.70 5.03 -28.39
N ARG A 509 35.57 4.19 -28.88
CA ARG A 509 36.82 3.78 -28.23
C ARG A 509 37.97 3.97 -29.16
N HIS A 510 38.95 4.74 -28.74
CA HIS A 510 40.17 5.04 -29.49
C HIS A 510 41.38 4.60 -28.68
N ARG A 511 42.31 3.86 -29.34
CA ARG A 511 43.58 3.51 -28.72
C ARG A 511 44.53 4.68 -28.87
N LEU A 512 45.08 5.16 -27.78
CA LEU A 512 46.04 6.26 -27.73
C LEU A 512 47.49 5.77 -28.03
N ALA A 513 48.35 6.71 -28.36
CA ALA A 513 49.77 6.40 -28.67
C ALA A 513 50.51 5.74 -27.50
N ASP A 514 50.15 6.05 -26.25
CA ASP A 514 50.65 5.50 -24.98
C ASP A 514 50.00 4.13 -24.63
N ARG A 515 49.29 3.50 -25.54
CA ARG A 515 48.57 2.23 -25.41
C ARG A 515 47.33 2.24 -24.51
N ARG A 516 47.00 3.35 -23.88
CA ARG A 516 45.75 3.52 -23.16
C ARG A 516 44.55 3.62 -24.14
N TRP A 517 43.35 3.51 -23.59
CA TRP A 517 42.08 3.63 -24.32
C TRP A 517 41.33 4.89 -23.89
N ARG A 518 41.08 5.78 -24.84
CA ARG A 518 40.16 6.92 -24.70
C ARG A 518 38.76 6.43 -25.08
N THR A 519 37.80 6.58 -24.19
CA THR A 519 36.41 6.19 -24.41
C THR A 519 35.50 7.40 -24.31
N VAL A 520 34.69 7.64 -25.32
CA VAL A 520 33.67 8.69 -25.36
C VAL A 520 32.29 8.02 -25.31
N VAL A 521 31.48 8.35 -24.33
CA VAL A 521 30.13 7.83 -24.13
C VAL A 521 29.14 8.96 -24.39
N THR A 522 28.16 8.75 -25.25
CA THR A 522 27.04 9.65 -25.47
C THR A 522 25.82 9.11 -24.76
N ILE A 523 25.28 9.90 -23.83
CA ILE A 523 24.10 9.62 -23.03
C ILE A 523 22.96 10.51 -23.53
N GLU A 524 21.77 9.97 -23.59
CA GLU A 524 20.53 10.68 -23.92
C GLU A 524 19.59 10.59 -22.73
N ARG A 525 19.15 11.72 -22.16
CA ARG A 525 18.09 11.79 -21.18
C ARG A 525 16.74 11.82 -21.90
N LYS A 526 15.89 10.85 -21.65
CA LYS A 526 14.57 10.69 -22.26
C LYS A 526 13.45 11.08 -21.28
N GLY A 527 13.67 10.88 -20.00
CA GLY A 527 12.78 11.32 -18.96
C GLY A 527 12.89 12.81 -18.66
N ASP A 528 11.96 13.33 -17.89
CA ASP A 528 11.96 14.72 -17.39
C ASP A 528 12.77 14.86 -16.09
N GLY A 529 12.94 13.78 -15.33
CA GLY A 529 13.76 13.76 -14.11
C GLY A 529 15.26 13.75 -14.38
N ARG A 530 16.03 14.34 -13.48
CA ARG A 530 17.49 14.46 -13.53
C ARG A 530 18.13 13.70 -12.36
N MET A 531 19.18 12.95 -12.67
CA MET A 531 20.08 12.35 -11.68
C MET A 531 21.50 12.24 -12.26
N PRO A 532 22.54 12.35 -11.47
CA PRO A 532 23.88 12.00 -11.93
C PRO A 532 23.96 10.53 -12.29
N VAL A 533 24.57 10.19 -13.43
CA VAL A 533 24.57 8.84 -13.99
C VAL A 533 25.97 8.24 -13.98
N GLU A 534 26.17 7.15 -13.27
CA GLU A 534 27.41 6.39 -13.32
C GLU A 534 27.56 5.63 -14.65
N ILE A 535 28.77 5.62 -15.19
CA ILE A 535 29.15 4.90 -16.42
C ILE A 535 30.15 3.85 -16.02
N GLY A 536 29.82 2.59 -16.19
CA GLY A 536 30.70 1.50 -15.79
C GLY A 536 30.50 0.21 -16.57
N ASP A 537 31.14 -0.84 -16.13
CA ASP A 537 30.79 -2.21 -16.47
C ASP A 537 30.32 -2.93 -15.19
N ARG A 538 30.37 -4.26 -15.17
CA ARG A 538 29.89 -5.05 -14.03
C ARG A 538 30.60 -4.71 -12.71
N ASP A 539 31.89 -4.40 -12.78
CA ASP A 539 32.79 -4.39 -11.61
C ASP A 539 33.43 -3.02 -11.36
N THR A 540 33.40 -2.12 -12.35
CA THR A 540 34.14 -0.85 -12.33
C THR A 540 33.28 0.33 -12.81
N ILE A 541 33.27 1.40 -12.02
CA ILE A 541 32.76 2.70 -12.44
C ILE A 541 33.91 3.51 -13.04
N TYR A 542 33.78 3.94 -14.28
CA TYR A 542 34.80 4.67 -15.02
C TYR A 542 34.64 6.17 -14.97
N ALA A 543 33.38 6.62 -14.96
CA ALA A 543 33.02 8.05 -14.96
C ALA A 543 31.60 8.25 -14.44
N ARG A 544 31.25 9.50 -14.13
CA ARG A 544 29.90 9.94 -13.74
C ARG A 544 29.51 11.13 -14.60
N ALA A 545 28.37 11.05 -15.26
CA ALA A 545 27.72 12.11 -15.98
C ALA A 545 26.95 13.02 -15.00
N THR A 546 26.71 14.27 -15.35
CA THR A 546 25.86 15.18 -14.56
C THR A 546 24.38 14.83 -14.67
N GLY A 547 23.96 14.28 -15.82
CA GLY A 547 22.57 13.95 -16.13
C GLY A 547 21.68 15.15 -16.45
N GLU A 548 22.25 16.37 -16.51
CA GLU A 548 21.50 17.61 -16.75
C GLU A 548 21.09 17.81 -18.20
N ALA A 549 22.01 17.59 -19.12
CA ALA A 549 21.76 17.85 -20.53
C ALA A 549 20.90 16.76 -21.18
N ALA A 550 20.06 17.14 -22.16
CA ALA A 550 19.29 16.17 -22.95
C ALA A 550 20.19 15.17 -23.70
N ILE A 551 21.38 15.63 -24.14
CA ILE A 551 22.44 14.79 -24.67
C ILE A 551 23.75 15.22 -24.02
N GLU A 552 24.41 14.28 -23.32
CA GLU A 552 25.67 14.52 -22.65
C GLU A 552 26.77 13.62 -23.23
N ARG A 553 27.97 14.15 -23.35
CA ARG A 553 29.15 13.40 -23.76
C ARG A 553 30.15 13.35 -22.62
N VAL A 554 30.47 12.13 -22.19
CA VAL A 554 31.43 11.89 -21.10
C VAL A 554 32.61 11.13 -21.67
N GLU A 555 33.80 11.60 -21.31
CA GLU A 555 35.07 11.03 -21.76
C GLU A 555 35.88 10.52 -20.57
N PHE A 556 36.51 9.35 -20.73
CA PHE A 556 37.45 8.81 -19.76
C PHE A 556 38.53 7.97 -20.43
N THR A 557 39.64 7.79 -19.73
CA THR A 557 40.79 7.04 -20.22
C THR A 557 41.09 5.85 -19.28
N THR A 558 41.38 4.69 -19.87
CA THR A 558 41.64 3.46 -19.15
C THR A 558 42.90 2.75 -19.69
N VAL A 559 43.59 1.98 -18.86
CA VAL A 559 44.77 1.20 -19.25
C VAL A 559 44.36 0.01 -20.16
N ARG A 560 43.25 -0.64 -19.85
CA ARG A 560 42.69 -1.76 -20.64
C ARG A 560 41.46 -1.27 -21.39
N LYS A 561 41.15 -1.89 -22.55
CA LYS A 561 39.89 -1.62 -23.26
C LYS A 561 38.70 -1.94 -22.36
N PRO A 562 37.81 -0.96 -22.09
CA PRO A 562 36.62 -1.22 -21.30
C PRO A 562 35.73 -2.29 -21.96
N GLY A 563 35.09 -3.09 -21.11
CA GLY A 563 34.11 -4.07 -21.54
C GLY A 563 32.85 -3.47 -22.14
N ARG A 564 31.74 -4.19 -22.05
CA ARG A 564 30.41 -3.66 -22.42
C ARG A 564 29.95 -2.66 -21.35
N LEU A 565 29.78 -1.42 -21.74
CA LEU A 565 29.37 -0.35 -20.83
C LEU A 565 27.88 -0.38 -20.51
N VAL A 566 27.57 0.05 -19.31
CA VAL A 566 26.24 0.20 -18.75
C VAL A 566 26.13 1.55 -18.07
N LEU A 567 25.01 2.23 -18.23
CA LEU A 567 24.63 3.37 -17.43
C LEU A 567 24.01 2.87 -16.13
N ASP A 568 24.26 3.55 -15.02
CA ASP A 568 23.75 3.22 -13.69
C ASP A 568 23.90 1.72 -13.34
N PRO A 569 25.14 1.18 -13.35
CA PRO A 569 25.35 -0.26 -13.08
C PRO A 569 24.95 -0.71 -11.68
N ARG A 570 24.83 0.24 -10.73
CA ARG A 570 24.38 0.01 -9.34
C ARG A 570 22.88 0.21 -9.14
N GLY A 571 22.16 0.71 -10.18
CA GLY A 571 20.73 0.91 -10.12
C GLY A 571 20.28 2.03 -9.17
N ARG A 572 20.97 3.16 -9.07
CA ARG A 572 20.74 4.22 -8.08
C ARG A 572 20.00 5.46 -8.61
N THR A 573 19.72 5.54 -9.91
CA THR A 573 19.13 6.74 -10.52
C THR A 573 17.61 6.75 -10.59
N HIS A 574 16.93 5.73 -10.10
CA HIS A 574 15.47 5.54 -10.25
C HIS A 574 15.01 5.50 -11.72
N ASP A 575 15.89 5.05 -12.61
CA ASP A 575 15.59 4.91 -14.03
C ASP A 575 14.60 3.77 -14.27
N TYR A 576 13.40 4.09 -14.76
CA TYR A 576 12.35 3.10 -14.97
C TYR A 576 12.64 2.16 -16.16
N ASN A 577 13.57 2.52 -17.05
CA ASN A 577 13.86 1.77 -18.27
C ASN A 577 15.33 1.34 -18.39
N ALA A 578 15.85 0.67 -17.37
CA ALA A 578 17.24 0.19 -17.37
C ALA A 578 17.57 -0.79 -18.53
N LEU A 579 16.57 -1.26 -19.30
CA LEU A 579 16.80 -2.09 -20.49
C LEU A 579 17.50 -1.32 -21.61
N ASN A 580 17.39 0.01 -21.67
CA ASN A 580 18.06 0.83 -22.68
C ASN A 580 19.43 1.37 -22.22
N ASN A 581 19.84 1.12 -20.98
CA ASN A 581 21.08 1.59 -20.35
C ASN A 581 22.34 0.86 -20.78
N ARG A 582 22.24 -0.19 -21.62
CA ARG A 582 23.39 -0.98 -22.04
C ARG A 582 23.85 -0.63 -23.44
N GLU A 583 25.17 -0.74 -23.67
CA GLU A 583 25.77 -0.58 -24.98
C GLU A 583 25.14 -1.53 -26.00
N LYS A 584 24.65 -0.98 -27.11
CA LYS A 584 24.15 -1.76 -28.25
C LYS A 584 25.32 -2.37 -29.03
N ARG A 585 25.27 -3.68 -29.27
CA ARG A 585 26.22 -4.39 -30.14
C ARG A 585 25.50 -5.11 -31.28
N PRO A 586 26.13 -5.31 -32.42
CA PRO A 586 25.55 -6.11 -33.50
C PRO A 586 25.17 -7.51 -32.98
N PHE A 587 24.01 -8.00 -33.38
CA PHE A 587 23.50 -9.33 -33.06
C PHE A 587 23.31 -9.66 -31.56
N VAL A 588 23.48 -8.68 -30.67
CA VAL A 588 23.30 -8.86 -29.21
C VAL A 588 22.19 -7.93 -28.72
N SER A 589 21.22 -8.49 -28.01
CA SER A 589 20.18 -7.68 -27.38
C SER A 589 20.80 -6.61 -26.47
N ARG A 590 20.23 -5.42 -26.48
CA ARG A 590 20.58 -4.37 -25.51
C ARG A 590 20.18 -4.77 -24.11
N ALA A 591 18.96 -5.31 -23.94
CA ALA A 591 18.47 -5.78 -22.66
C ALA A 591 19.27 -6.98 -22.14
N ALA A 592 19.57 -6.96 -20.86
CA ALA A 592 20.02 -8.15 -20.17
C ALA A 592 18.82 -9.08 -19.92
N VAL A 593 19.02 -10.38 -20.03
CA VAL A 593 17.98 -11.39 -19.80
C VAL A 593 18.37 -12.29 -18.64
N ASP A 594 17.43 -12.49 -17.73
CA ASP A 594 17.53 -13.46 -16.65
C ASP A 594 16.74 -14.71 -17.05
N TRP A 595 17.48 -15.76 -17.43
CA TRP A 595 16.91 -17.05 -17.84
C TRP A 595 16.71 -17.95 -16.64
N ARG A 596 15.49 -18.46 -16.44
CA ARG A 596 15.17 -19.34 -15.31
C ARG A 596 14.08 -20.36 -15.65
N VAL A 597 13.96 -21.37 -14.79
CA VAL A 597 12.77 -22.22 -14.75
C VAL A 597 11.63 -21.39 -14.18
N ASP A 598 10.46 -21.45 -14.79
CA ASP A 598 9.29 -20.73 -14.33
C ASP A 598 8.74 -21.34 -13.04
N ASP A 599 8.55 -20.52 -12.03
CA ASP A 599 7.76 -20.85 -10.83
C ASP A 599 6.41 -20.12 -10.91
N PRO A 600 5.33 -20.82 -11.32
CA PRO A 600 4.02 -20.18 -11.44
C PRO A 600 3.44 -19.68 -10.11
N THR A 601 4.01 -20.09 -8.97
CA THR A 601 3.58 -19.64 -7.65
C THR A 601 4.23 -18.34 -7.21
N ARG A 602 5.20 -17.81 -7.98
CA ARG A 602 5.93 -16.60 -7.63
C ARG A 602 6.17 -15.73 -8.85
N GLU A 603 5.77 -14.48 -8.78
CA GLU A 603 6.19 -13.48 -9.74
C GLU A 603 7.56 -12.91 -9.33
N THR A 604 8.51 -12.91 -10.26
CA THR A 604 9.83 -12.31 -10.05
C THR A 604 9.93 -11.07 -10.91
N ALA A 605 9.93 -9.91 -10.28
CA ALA A 605 10.25 -8.65 -10.92
C ALA A 605 11.75 -8.36 -10.81
N ARG A 606 12.37 -7.94 -11.91
CA ARG A 606 13.76 -7.48 -11.95
C ARG A 606 13.81 -6.12 -12.61
N ARG A 607 14.56 -5.20 -12.01
CA ARG A 607 14.78 -3.86 -12.54
C ARG A 607 15.87 -3.82 -13.63
N ASP A 608 16.91 -4.60 -13.45
CA ASP A 608 18.12 -4.59 -14.29
C ASP A 608 18.05 -5.53 -15.50
N LYS A 609 17.03 -6.41 -15.56
CA LYS A 609 16.93 -7.47 -16.57
C LYS A 609 15.49 -7.77 -16.95
N LEU A 610 15.31 -8.18 -18.21
CA LEU A 610 14.11 -8.86 -18.63
C LEU A 610 14.13 -10.29 -18.05
N VAL A 611 13.13 -10.67 -17.28
CA VAL A 611 12.97 -12.06 -16.80
C VAL A 611 12.39 -12.90 -17.91
N SER A 612 13.01 -14.05 -18.20
CA SER A 612 12.54 -15.04 -19.17
C SER A 612 12.46 -16.41 -18.48
N ALA A 613 11.24 -16.80 -18.12
CA ALA A 613 10.97 -17.99 -17.33
C ALA A 613 10.36 -19.08 -18.21
N TRP A 614 10.93 -20.28 -18.17
CA TRP A 614 10.60 -21.41 -19.04
C TRP A 614 10.04 -22.57 -18.24
N LEU A 615 8.95 -23.19 -18.76
CA LEU A 615 8.32 -24.35 -18.13
C LEU A 615 7.94 -25.38 -19.22
N PRO A 616 8.36 -26.66 -19.11
CA PRO A 616 7.76 -27.73 -19.88
C PRO A 616 6.30 -27.92 -19.45
N VAL A 617 5.41 -28.13 -20.40
CA VAL A 617 3.98 -28.34 -20.18
C VAL A 617 3.49 -29.56 -20.93
N ALA A 618 2.51 -30.25 -20.36
CA ALA A 618 1.88 -31.42 -21.01
C ALA A 618 0.38 -31.43 -20.69
N TRP A 619 -0.42 -31.81 -21.68
CA TRP A 619 -1.87 -32.00 -21.48
C TRP A 619 -2.39 -33.11 -22.43
N SER A 620 -3.62 -33.49 -22.24
CA SER A 620 -4.32 -34.42 -23.11
C SER A 620 -5.47 -33.73 -23.82
N ASN A 621 -5.67 -34.04 -25.07
CA ASN A 621 -6.77 -33.57 -25.90
C ASN A 621 -7.43 -34.81 -26.53
N ASP A 622 -8.75 -34.98 -26.43
CA ASP A 622 -9.49 -36.11 -26.97
C ASP A 622 -9.31 -36.29 -28.49
N PHE A 623 -8.97 -35.22 -29.21
CA PHE A 623 -8.79 -35.24 -30.67
C PHE A 623 -7.30 -35.27 -31.07
N GLY A 624 -6.41 -34.67 -30.25
CA GLY A 624 -4.97 -34.58 -30.49
C GLY A 624 -4.12 -35.55 -29.66
N GLY A 625 -4.73 -36.27 -28.72
CA GLY A 625 -4.03 -37.17 -27.82
C GLY A 625 -3.18 -36.43 -26.77
N ALA A 626 -2.08 -37.06 -26.34
CA ALA A 626 -1.12 -36.43 -25.46
C ALA A 626 -0.38 -35.31 -26.21
N THR A 627 -0.34 -34.14 -25.60
CA THR A 627 0.33 -32.95 -26.17
C THR A 627 1.44 -32.50 -25.23
N LEU A 628 2.64 -32.34 -25.77
CA LEU A 628 3.82 -31.86 -25.05
C LEU A 628 4.20 -30.47 -25.57
N GLY A 629 4.66 -29.60 -24.68
CA GLY A 629 5.04 -28.26 -25.10
C GLY A 629 6.04 -27.59 -24.17
N VAL A 630 6.43 -26.41 -24.58
CA VAL A 630 7.27 -25.51 -23.80
C VAL A 630 6.59 -24.14 -23.72
N ARG A 631 6.46 -23.62 -22.50
CA ARG A 631 5.94 -22.29 -22.23
C ARG A 631 7.08 -21.35 -21.81
N ASN A 632 7.11 -20.16 -22.36
CA ASN A 632 7.95 -19.07 -21.91
C ASN A 632 7.08 -17.92 -21.42
N ARG A 633 7.44 -17.35 -20.29
CA ARG A 633 6.84 -16.16 -19.73
C ARG A 633 7.92 -15.10 -19.53
N THR A 634 7.73 -13.90 -20.10
CA THR A 634 8.65 -12.79 -19.90
C THR A 634 7.97 -11.67 -19.14
N ASN A 635 8.72 -10.96 -18.28
CA ASN A 635 8.29 -9.73 -17.68
C ASN A 635 9.48 -8.79 -17.43
N TYR A 636 9.19 -7.50 -17.35
CA TYR A 636 10.08 -6.48 -16.82
C TYR A 636 9.33 -5.69 -15.73
N LEU A 637 9.91 -5.57 -14.56
CA LEU A 637 9.29 -4.99 -13.35
C LEU A 637 7.94 -5.64 -12.98
N GLY A 638 7.69 -6.89 -13.41
CA GLY A 638 6.43 -7.59 -13.21
C GLY A 638 5.23 -7.02 -13.98
N ARG A 639 5.34 -5.83 -14.57
CA ARG A 639 4.22 -5.07 -15.16
C ARG A 639 4.50 -4.46 -16.53
N TYR A 640 5.75 -4.33 -16.87
CA TYR A 640 6.23 -3.73 -18.12
C TYR A 640 6.70 -4.82 -19.06
N GLU A 641 6.41 -4.75 -20.39
CA GLU A 641 6.79 -5.75 -21.38
C GLU A 641 6.51 -7.20 -20.95
N ARG A 642 5.26 -7.55 -20.72
CA ARG A 642 4.85 -8.93 -20.39
C ARG A 642 4.54 -9.72 -21.64
N SER A 643 5.07 -10.93 -21.76
CA SER A 643 4.66 -11.86 -22.79
C SER A 643 4.46 -13.27 -22.26
N LEU A 644 3.61 -14.02 -22.95
CA LEU A 644 3.40 -15.46 -22.76
C LEU A 644 3.50 -16.13 -24.13
N GLN A 645 4.38 -17.10 -24.27
CA GLN A 645 4.59 -17.85 -25.48
C GLN A 645 4.49 -19.34 -25.19
N LEU A 646 3.87 -20.09 -26.08
CA LEU A 646 3.70 -21.54 -25.99
C LEU A 646 3.95 -22.17 -27.35
N ALA A 647 4.78 -23.19 -27.39
CA ALA A 647 4.91 -24.08 -28.52
C ALA A 647 4.61 -25.51 -28.07
N SER A 648 3.83 -26.24 -28.82
CA SER A 648 3.39 -27.60 -28.47
C SER A 648 3.27 -28.55 -29.66
N VAL A 649 3.30 -29.86 -29.38
CA VAL A 649 3.15 -30.93 -30.35
C VAL A 649 2.24 -32.02 -29.78
N GLY A 650 1.21 -32.38 -30.53
CA GLY A 650 0.28 -33.46 -30.19
C GLY A 650 0.69 -34.82 -30.78
N THR A 651 0.35 -35.91 -30.11
CA THR A 651 0.68 -37.31 -30.54
C THR A 651 -0.31 -37.89 -31.53
N GLN A 652 -1.56 -37.41 -31.55
CA GLN A 652 -2.64 -37.85 -32.43
C GLN A 652 -3.17 -36.72 -33.29
N GLY A 653 -3.94 -36.98 -34.29
CA GLY A 653 -4.59 -36.04 -35.19
C GLY A 653 -4.20 -36.21 -36.67
N GLY A 654 -5.14 -35.88 -37.56
CA GLY A 654 -5.00 -36.09 -39.00
C GLY A 654 -4.07 -35.06 -39.61
N GLY A 655 -2.95 -35.50 -40.16
CA GLY A 655 -2.05 -34.74 -41.05
C GLY A 655 -1.18 -33.63 -40.46
N GLY A 656 0.09 -33.83 -40.49
CA GLY A 656 1.30 -33.00 -40.23
C GLY A 656 1.20 -31.66 -39.52
N ARG A 657 0.55 -30.66 -40.07
CA ARG A 657 0.59 -29.26 -39.58
C ARG A 657 -0.22 -29.02 -38.33
N ASP A 658 -1.34 -29.72 -38.14
CA ASP A 658 -2.26 -29.46 -37.05
C ASP A 658 -1.79 -30.06 -35.71
N ARG A 659 -0.74 -30.90 -35.74
CA ARG A 659 -0.08 -31.40 -34.50
C ARG A 659 0.75 -30.34 -33.81
N VAL A 660 1.19 -29.29 -34.53
CA VAL A 660 2.01 -28.21 -33.97
C VAL A 660 1.10 -27.09 -33.53
N GLY A 661 1.23 -26.69 -32.25
CA GLY A 661 0.52 -25.56 -31.66
C GLY A 661 1.50 -24.43 -31.34
N ILE A 662 1.15 -23.21 -31.70
CA ILE A 662 1.87 -22.00 -31.36
C ILE A 662 0.88 -20.98 -30.79
N TYR A 663 1.21 -20.39 -29.64
CA TYR A 663 0.47 -19.27 -29.03
C TYR A 663 1.45 -18.21 -28.54
N GLY A 664 1.13 -16.94 -28.76
CA GLY A 664 1.89 -15.81 -28.25
C GLY A 664 0.96 -14.68 -27.82
N ARG A 665 1.23 -14.08 -26.64
CA ARG A 665 0.59 -12.87 -26.17
C ARG A 665 1.67 -11.90 -25.68
N TRP A 666 1.54 -10.64 -26.02
CA TRP A 666 2.40 -9.53 -25.61
C TRP A 666 1.53 -8.44 -25.01
N ALA A 667 1.97 -7.87 -23.90
CA ALA A 667 1.22 -6.83 -23.20
C ALA A 667 2.13 -5.68 -22.72
N ASN A 668 1.64 -4.47 -22.80
CA ASN A 668 2.13 -3.24 -22.20
C ASN A 668 3.57 -2.80 -22.49
N PRO A 669 4.00 -2.65 -23.74
CA PRO A 669 5.32 -2.10 -24.02
C PRO A 669 5.42 -0.58 -23.76
N ILE A 670 4.30 0.14 -23.58
CA ILE A 670 4.25 1.61 -23.49
C ILE A 670 3.40 2.12 -22.32
N ARG A 671 3.30 1.37 -21.24
CA ARG A 671 2.46 1.72 -20.07
C ARG A 671 2.77 3.11 -19.50
N HIS A 672 4.03 3.51 -19.48
CA HIS A 672 4.47 4.83 -19.02
C HIS A 672 3.95 6.01 -19.86
N LEU A 673 3.59 5.79 -21.15
CA LEU A 673 2.99 6.81 -22.01
C LEU A 673 1.48 6.94 -21.76
N VAL A 674 0.83 5.83 -21.44
CA VAL A 674 -0.62 5.77 -21.16
C VAL A 674 -0.82 5.07 -19.81
N PRO A 675 -0.73 5.82 -18.72
CA PRO A 675 -0.87 5.27 -17.36
C PRO A 675 -2.19 4.53 -17.17
N ARG A 676 -2.18 3.50 -16.32
CA ARG A 676 -3.35 2.69 -15.97
C ARG A 676 -4.07 2.07 -17.18
N THR A 677 -3.33 1.86 -18.28
CA THR A 677 -3.86 1.26 -19.52
C THR A 677 -3.08 0.00 -19.84
N GLU A 678 -3.77 -1.13 -19.97
CA GLU A 678 -3.21 -2.35 -20.52
C GLU A 678 -3.58 -2.50 -21.99
N THR A 679 -2.58 -2.64 -22.86
CA THR A 679 -2.76 -3.01 -24.27
C THR A 679 -2.12 -4.36 -24.49
N SER A 680 -2.82 -5.30 -25.08
CA SER A 680 -2.28 -6.62 -25.39
C SER A 680 -2.62 -7.07 -26.81
N LEU A 681 -1.67 -7.77 -27.44
CA LEU A 681 -1.82 -8.43 -28.72
C LEU A 681 -1.56 -9.92 -28.51
N ALA A 682 -2.46 -10.78 -28.94
CA ALA A 682 -2.29 -12.22 -28.93
C ALA A 682 -2.46 -12.80 -30.34
N GLY A 683 -1.73 -13.88 -30.64
CA GLY A 683 -1.89 -14.63 -31.87
C GLY A 683 -1.66 -16.11 -31.64
N TRP A 684 -2.38 -16.95 -32.34
CA TRP A 684 -2.30 -18.41 -32.18
C TRP A 684 -2.61 -19.21 -33.42
N TYR A 685 -2.02 -20.37 -33.49
CA TYR A 685 -2.37 -21.47 -34.35
C TYR A 685 -2.30 -22.75 -33.51
N VAL A 686 -3.44 -23.24 -33.05
CA VAL A 686 -3.45 -24.33 -32.07
C VAL A 686 -4.72 -25.16 -32.20
N GLU A 687 -4.53 -26.48 -32.24
CA GLU A 687 -5.64 -27.44 -32.13
C GLU A 687 -6.82 -27.11 -33.03
N GLY A 688 -6.54 -26.94 -34.35
CA GLY A 688 -7.54 -26.68 -35.35
C GLY A 688 -8.12 -25.25 -35.38
N ARG A 689 -7.48 -24.27 -34.71
CA ARG A 689 -7.92 -22.87 -34.64
C ARG A 689 -6.74 -21.91 -34.86
N ALA A 690 -6.99 -20.85 -35.60
CA ALA A 690 -6.05 -19.74 -35.76
C ALA A 690 -6.74 -18.41 -35.40
N GLY A 691 -5.98 -17.45 -34.88
CA GLY A 691 -6.57 -16.16 -34.59
C GLY A 691 -5.56 -15.11 -34.15
N VAL A 692 -6.06 -13.88 -34.14
CA VAL A 692 -5.37 -12.68 -33.59
C VAL A 692 -6.38 -11.90 -32.77
N ALA A 693 -5.96 -11.47 -31.58
CA ALA A 693 -6.78 -10.64 -30.69
C ALA A 693 -5.98 -9.41 -30.23
N LEU A 694 -6.61 -8.25 -30.28
CA LEU A 694 -6.17 -7.00 -29.68
C LEU A 694 -7.11 -6.66 -28.52
N SER A 695 -6.56 -6.29 -27.37
CA SER A 695 -7.34 -5.81 -26.23
C SER A 695 -6.70 -4.56 -25.65
N VAL A 696 -7.54 -3.58 -25.33
CA VAL A 696 -7.17 -2.37 -24.60
C VAL A 696 -8.09 -2.28 -23.39
N ASP A 697 -7.49 -2.12 -22.22
CA ASP A 697 -8.19 -1.96 -20.92
C ASP A 697 -7.62 -0.74 -20.20
N ARG A 698 -8.47 0.22 -19.85
CA ARG A 698 -8.09 1.41 -19.09
C ARG A 698 -8.84 1.48 -17.78
N ALA A 699 -8.12 1.43 -16.68
CA ALA A 699 -8.66 1.71 -15.36
C ALA A 699 -8.87 3.21 -15.17
N LEU A 700 -10.07 3.60 -14.69
CA LEU A 700 -10.49 4.99 -14.46
C LEU A 700 -10.66 5.30 -12.96
N ARG A 701 -10.20 4.41 -12.08
CA ARG A 701 -10.30 4.61 -10.63
C ARG A 701 -9.59 5.89 -10.18
N GLU A 702 -10.17 6.56 -9.20
CA GLU A 702 -9.66 7.82 -8.64
C GLU A 702 -8.78 7.59 -7.42
N HIS A 703 -9.05 6.51 -6.64
CA HIS A 703 -8.33 6.15 -5.42
C HIS A 703 -7.70 4.77 -5.52
N LEU A 704 -6.56 4.55 -4.87
CA LEU A 704 -5.83 3.30 -4.98
C LEU A 704 -6.42 2.18 -4.11
N GLY A 705 -6.86 2.48 -2.89
CA GLY A 705 -7.24 1.50 -1.88
C GLY A 705 -8.75 1.33 -1.64
N PHE A 706 -9.61 2.18 -2.21
CA PHE A 706 -11.04 2.17 -1.95
C PHE A 706 -11.86 2.75 -3.11
N GLY A 707 -13.19 2.74 -2.98
CA GLY A 707 -14.10 3.29 -3.98
C GLY A 707 -14.41 2.33 -5.13
N ALA A 708 -14.90 2.88 -6.22
CA ALA A 708 -15.18 2.14 -7.43
C ALA A 708 -13.90 1.97 -8.27
N ASP A 709 -13.77 0.80 -8.91
CA ASP A 709 -12.72 0.51 -9.89
C ASP A 709 -13.35 0.37 -11.29
N PRO A 710 -13.73 1.48 -11.94
CA PRO A 710 -14.32 1.46 -13.26
C PRO A 710 -13.24 1.27 -14.33
N HIS A 711 -13.57 0.46 -15.33
CA HIS A 711 -12.74 0.21 -16.51
C HIS A 711 -13.52 0.47 -17.78
N VAL A 712 -12.82 0.98 -18.79
CA VAL A 712 -13.30 1.04 -20.17
C VAL A 712 -12.32 0.32 -21.06
N GLY A 713 -12.83 -0.44 -22.01
CA GLY A 713 -11.97 -1.19 -22.89
C GLY A 713 -12.54 -1.38 -24.29
N PHE A 714 -11.67 -1.90 -25.14
CA PHE A 714 -11.99 -2.25 -26.53
C PHE A 714 -11.29 -3.53 -26.90
N ASP A 715 -12.05 -4.49 -27.45
CA ASP A 715 -11.52 -5.74 -27.94
C ASP A 715 -11.74 -5.84 -29.45
N ALA A 716 -10.75 -6.38 -30.16
CA ALA A 716 -10.88 -6.78 -31.56
C ALA A 716 -10.34 -8.20 -31.74
N LEU A 717 -11.05 -9.02 -32.50
CA LEU A 717 -10.75 -10.44 -32.68
C LEU A 717 -10.94 -10.85 -34.13
N TRP A 718 -9.95 -11.52 -34.69
CA TRP A 718 -10.10 -12.40 -35.81
C TRP A 718 -9.83 -13.85 -35.37
N MET A 719 -10.72 -14.78 -35.66
CA MET A 719 -10.54 -16.20 -35.38
C MET A 719 -11.18 -17.04 -36.49
N ALA A 720 -10.50 -18.12 -36.83
CA ALA A 720 -11.00 -19.10 -37.78
C ALA A 720 -10.73 -20.54 -37.31
N THR A 721 -11.62 -21.45 -37.63
CA THR A 721 -11.35 -22.88 -37.56
C THR A 721 -10.48 -23.30 -38.75
N THR A 722 -9.38 -24.01 -38.49
CA THR A 722 -8.43 -24.50 -39.50
C THR A 722 -8.59 -26.00 -39.73
N ASN A 723 -9.01 -26.74 -38.66
CA ASN A 723 -9.29 -28.18 -38.77
C ASN A 723 -10.32 -28.57 -37.73
N VAL A 724 -11.58 -28.76 -38.19
CA VAL A 724 -12.70 -29.17 -37.34
C VAL A 724 -12.60 -30.60 -36.78
N GLY A 725 -11.68 -31.43 -37.33
CA GLY A 725 -11.37 -32.74 -36.79
C GLY A 725 -10.75 -32.71 -35.39
N TYR A 726 -10.22 -31.58 -34.95
CA TYR A 726 -9.69 -31.33 -33.60
C TYR A 726 -10.74 -30.79 -32.61
N LEU A 727 -11.98 -30.57 -33.07
CA LEU A 727 -12.94 -29.76 -32.33
C LEU A 727 -14.22 -30.54 -32.09
N ASP A 728 -14.88 -30.32 -30.95
CA ASP A 728 -16.21 -30.80 -30.69
C ASP A 728 -17.23 -30.05 -31.59
N ARG A 729 -17.91 -30.82 -32.48
CA ARG A 729 -18.85 -30.28 -33.46
C ARG A 729 -20.11 -29.65 -32.82
N ARG A 730 -20.37 -29.90 -31.55
CA ARG A 730 -21.47 -29.24 -30.82
C ARG A 730 -21.12 -27.80 -30.48
N LEU A 731 -19.81 -27.49 -30.35
CA LEU A 731 -19.30 -26.16 -29.95
C LEU A 731 -18.67 -25.41 -31.10
N TRP A 732 -18.22 -26.09 -32.17
CA TRP A 732 -17.45 -25.50 -33.26
C TRP A 732 -17.93 -25.97 -34.63
N GLU A 733 -18.06 -25.02 -35.54
CA GLU A 733 -18.33 -25.20 -36.95
C GLU A 733 -17.18 -24.66 -37.82
N ASP A 734 -17.06 -25.11 -39.06
CA ASP A 734 -16.06 -24.61 -40.02
C ASP A 734 -16.38 -23.18 -40.44
N ALA A 735 -16.00 -22.24 -39.60
CA ALA A 735 -16.28 -20.82 -39.79
C ALA A 735 -15.16 -19.95 -39.23
N GLY A 736 -15.08 -18.74 -39.72
CA GLY A 736 -14.25 -17.69 -39.14
C GLY A 736 -15.10 -16.48 -38.74
N THR A 737 -14.57 -15.68 -37.83
CA THR A 737 -15.20 -14.43 -37.35
C THR A 737 -14.19 -13.32 -37.33
N ILE A 738 -14.68 -12.10 -37.62
CA ILE A 738 -13.99 -10.85 -37.31
C ILE A 738 -14.99 -10.05 -36.51
N GLU A 739 -14.62 -9.66 -35.29
CA GLU A 739 -15.48 -8.85 -34.43
C GLU A 739 -14.66 -7.84 -33.65
N ALA A 740 -15.28 -6.71 -33.34
CA ALA A 740 -14.68 -5.70 -32.48
C ALA A 740 -15.77 -4.92 -31.71
N GLY A 741 -15.40 -4.36 -30.55
CA GLY A 741 -16.31 -3.49 -29.83
C GLY A 741 -15.86 -3.09 -28.43
N PRO A 742 -16.52 -2.07 -27.89
CA PRO A 742 -16.23 -1.55 -26.57
C PRO A 742 -16.86 -2.37 -25.45
N TRP A 743 -16.31 -2.21 -24.27
CA TRP A 743 -16.90 -2.69 -23.03
C TRP A 743 -16.61 -1.72 -21.88
N VAL A 744 -17.45 -1.78 -20.86
CA VAL A 744 -17.26 -1.10 -19.59
C VAL A 744 -17.45 -2.09 -18.45
N SER A 745 -16.71 -1.93 -17.37
CA SER A 745 -16.91 -2.71 -16.15
C SER A 745 -16.59 -1.87 -14.92
N THR A 746 -17.12 -2.30 -13.78
CA THR A 746 -16.77 -1.70 -12.49
C THR A 746 -16.78 -2.76 -11.40
N THR A 747 -15.92 -2.57 -10.42
CA THR A 747 -15.92 -3.30 -9.15
C THR A 747 -16.04 -2.27 -8.03
N VAL A 748 -16.98 -2.48 -7.10
CA VAL A 748 -17.14 -1.63 -5.90
C VAL A 748 -17.09 -2.56 -4.69
N GLN A 749 -16.19 -2.27 -3.78
CA GLN A 749 -16.12 -2.94 -2.49
C GLN A 749 -16.51 -1.95 -1.40
N ARG A 750 -17.47 -2.33 -0.54
CA ARG A 750 -17.87 -1.55 0.63
C ARG A 750 -17.90 -2.47 1.85
N GLY A 751 -16.90 -2.34 2.71
CA GLY A 751 -16.66 -3.31 3.78
C GLY A 751 -16.45 -4.71 3.20
N SER A 752 -17.25 -5.68 3.63
CA SER A 752 -17.23 -7.06 3.12
C SER A 752 -18.19 -7.33 1.94
N ALA A 753 -18.94 -6.32 1.50
CA ALA A 753 -19.80 -6.41 0.32
C ALA A 753 -19.00 -6.08 -0.96
N LEU A 754 -19.22 -6.87 -2.00
CA LEU A 754 -18.58 -6.73 -3.31
C LEU A 754 -19.64 -6.68 -4.40
N VAL A 755 -19.62 -5.62 -5.21
CA VAL A 755 -20.48 -5.44 -6.39
C VAL A 755 -19.60 -5.45 -7.63
N ARG A 756 -19.98 -6.21 -8.65
CA ARG A 756 -19.33 -6.19 -9.97
C ARG A 756 -20.36 -6.03 -11.05
N ALA A 757 -20.04 -5.26 -12.06
CA ALA A 757 -20.86 -5.11 -13.26
C ALA A 757 -19.96 -5.04 -14.49
N ARG A 758 -20.43 -5.61 -15.61
CA ARG A 758 -19.79 -5.51 -16.92
C ARG A 758 -20.85 -5.42 -18.00
N LEU A 759 -20.62 -4.57 -19.00
CA LEU A 759 -21.45 -4.43 -20.19
C LEU A 759 -20.54 -4.32 -21.42
N GLY A 760 -20.85 -5.06 -22.47
CA GLY A 760 -20.09 -5.03 -23.71
C GLY A 760 -20.97 -5.18 -24.94
N ALA A 761 -20.52 -4.56 -26.02
CA ALA A 761 -21.14 -4.69 -27.34
C ALA A 761 -20.06 -4.95 -28.38
N ARG A 762 -20.29 -5.91 -29.26
CA ARG A 762 -19.38 -6.22 -30.36
C ARG A 762 -20.16 -6.32 -31.67
N GLY A 763 -19.62 -5.75 -32.74
CA GLY A 763 -20.11 -5.92 -34.09
C GLY A 763 -19.08 -6.63 -34.94
N GLY A 764 -19.53 -7.39 -35.95
CA GLY A 764 -18.61 -8.13 -36.79
C GLY A 764 -19.25 -8.91 -37.92
N VAL A 765 -18.47 -9.79 -38.51
CA VAL A 765 -18.88 -10.70 -39.59
C VAL A 765 -18.48 -12.13 -39.25
N VAL A 766 -19.35 -13.06 -39.59
CA VAL A 766 -19.06 -14.50 -39.67
C VAL A 766 -18.94 -14.89 -41.14
N TYR A 767 -17.94 -15.67 -41.48
CA TYR A 767 -17.79 -16.28 -42.80
C TYR A 767 -17.66 -17.80 -42.62
N SER A 768 -18.50 -18.55 -43.33
CA SER A 768 -18.52 -20.01 -43.29
C SER A 768 -18.29 -20.59 -44.68
N LYS A 769 -17.65 -21.76 -44.75
CA LYS A 769 -17.57 -22.50 -46.02
C LYS A 769 -18.94 -23.15 -46.28
N PRO A 770 -19.37 -23.16 -47.54
CA PRO A 770 -20.60 -23.89 -47.90
C PRO A 770 -20.49 -25.38 -47.56
N GLY A 771 -21.49 -25.93 -46.90
CA GLY A 771 -21.52 -27.36 -46.55
C GLY A 771 -21.54 -28.30 -47.76
N PRO A 772 -21.15 -29.59 -47.59
CA PRO A 772 -21.21 -30.54 -48.66
C PRO A 772 -22.68 -30.74 -49.08
N GLY A 773 -23.02 -30.29 -50.33
CA GLY A 773 -24.36 -30.32 -50.89
C GLY A 773 -24.78 -29.08 -51.65
N TYR A 774 -24.08 -27.97 -51.49
CA TYR A 774 -24.19 -26.78 -52.33
C TYR A 774 -23.16 -26.85 -53.43
N GLY A 775 -23.60 -26.70 -54.67
CA GLY A 775 -22.77 -26.79 -55.86
C GLY A 775 -21.53 -25.92 -55.77
N SER A 776 -20.51 -26.24 -56.54
CA SER A 776 -19.12 -25.77 -56.54
C SER A 776 -18.87 -24.22 -56.58
N SER A 777 -19.55 -23.45 -55.81
CA SER A 777 -19.21 -22.04 -55.60
C SER A 777 -18.20 -21.89 -54.45
N SER A 778 -16.97 -21.53 -54.78
CA SER A 778 -15.87 -21.28 -53.84
C SER A 778 -16.03 -20.01 -52.99
N ARG A 779 -17.23 -19.47 -52.86
CA ARG A 779 -17.51 -18.25 -52.08
C ARG A 779 -17.91 -18.61 -50.62
N TYR A 780 -17.21 -17.99 -49.68
CA TYR A 780 -17.67 -17.97 -48.28
C TYR A 780 -18.99 -17.25 -48.20
N ASP A 781 -19.92 -17.80 -47.42
CA ASP A 781 -21.10 -17.04 -47.00
C ASP A 781 -20.68 -16.09 -45.87
N VAL A 782 -20.92 -14.78 -46.06
CA VAL A 782 -20.48 -13.73 -45.12
C VAL A 782 -21.70 -13.03 -44.58
N GLU A 783 -21.84 -13.03 -43.26
CA GLU A 783 -22.95 -12.45 -42.59
C GLU A 783 -22.50 -11.48 -41.47
N GLY A 784 -23.11 -10.28 -41.44
CA GLY A 784 -22.92 -9.29 -40.38
C GLY A 784 -23.74 -9.65 -39.14
N PHE A 785 -23.15 -9.42 -37.95
CA PHE A 785 -23.83 -9.63 -36.68
C PHE A 785 -23.45 -8.57 -35.63
N GLY A 786 -24.30 -8.49 -34.58
CA GLY A 786 -24.01 -7.78 -33.32
C GLY A 786 -24.17 -8.73 -32.13
N ARG A 787 -23.32 -8.58 -31.13
CA ARG A 787 -23.43 -9.27 -29.83
C ARG A 787 -23.46 -8.23 -28.71
N PHE A 788 -24.37 -8.43 -27.77
CA PHE A 788 -24.49 -7.66 -26.56
C PHE A 788 -24.43 -8.62 -25.37
N ALA A 789 -23.68 -8.27 -24.33
CA ALA A 789 -23.64 -9.02 -23.10
C ALA A 789 -23.48 -8.08 -21.92
N GLY A 790 -24.26 -8.35 -20.88
CA GLY A 790 -24.15 -7.63 -19.61
C GLY A 790 -24.29 -8.58 -18.44
N GLU A 791 -23.53 -8.32 -17.40
CA GLU A 791 -23.67 -9.02 -16.12
C GLU A 791 -23.51 -8.05 -14.96
N ALA A 792 -24.22 -8.36 -13.87
CA ALA A 792 -24.08 -7.68 -12.59
C ALA A 792 -24.12 -8.73 -11.48
N SER A 793 -23.25 -8.58 -10.47
CA SER A 793 -23.25 -9.48 -9.31
C SER A 793 -23.03 -8.71 -8.02
N VAL A 794 -23.67 -9.20 -6.96
CA VAL A 794 -23.51 -8.68 -5.60
C VAL A 794 -23.17 -9.89 -4.71
N ARG A 795 -22.18 -9.71 -3.85
CA ARG A 795 -21.85 -10.64 -2.78
C ARG A 795 -21.75 -9.87 -1.48
N ALA A 796 -22.50 -10.27 -0.47
CA ALA A 796 -22.56 -9.56 0.81
C ALA A 796 -22.72 -10.54 1.99
N PRO A 797 -22.33 -10.15 3.21
CA PRO A 797 -22.73 -10.83 4.43
C PRO A 797 -24.26 -10.89 4.54
N PHE A 798 -24.79 -12.01 4.99
CA PHE A 798 -26.23 -12.19 5.16
C PHE A 798 -26.59 -12.40 6.62
N ALA A 799 -26.24 -13.55 7.21
CA ALA A 799 -26.49 -13.85 8.62
C ALA A 799 -25.55 -14.95 9.12
N LEU A 800 -25.20 -14.94 10.40
CA LEU A 800 -24.50 -16.04 11.11
C LEU A 800 -23.26 -16.57 10.35
N GLY A 801 -22.43 -15.69 9.79
CA GLY A 801 -21.23 -16.07 9.02
C GLY A 801 -21.54 -16.66 7.63
N THR A 802 -22.75 -16.45 7.13
CA THR A 802 -23.17 -16.81 5.78
C THR A 802 -23.05 -15.60 4.86
N THR A 803 -22.62 -15.80 3.62
CA THR A 803 -22.65 -14.79 2.55
C THR A 803 -23.72 -15.13 1.52
N ILE A 804 -24.39 -14.11 1.00
CA ILE A 804 -25.30 -14.24 -0.14
C ILE A 804 -24.61 -13.70 -1.39
N GLY A 805 -24.73 -14.43 -2.50
CA GLY A 805 -24.30 -14.01 -3.84
C GLY A 805 -25.50 -14.01 -4.78
N VAL A 806 -25.70 -12.93 -5.51
CA VAL A 806 -26.70 -12.82 -6.57
C VAL A 806 -25.99 -12.36 -7.83
N ARG A 807 -26.27 -13.04 -8.95
CA ARG A 807 -25.72 -12.64 -10.26
C ARG A 807 -26.84 -12.61 -11.29
N LEU A 808 -26.89 -11.57 -12.11
CA LEU A 808 -27.78 -11.41 -13.25
C LEU A 808 -26.93 -11.38 -14.52
N PHE A 809 -27.39 -12.04 -15.55
CA PHE A 809 -26.77 -12.02 -16.87
C PHE A 809 -27.83 -11.83 -17.95
N GLY A 810 -27.52 -11.01 -18.95
CA GLY A 810 -28.27 -10.85 -20.18
C GLY A 810 -27.36 -10.85 -21.38
N GLY A 811 -27.64 -11.68 -22.38
CA GLY A 811 -26.90 -11.75 -23.62
C GLY A 811 -27.81 -11.85 -24.84
N ALA A 812 -27.42 -11.20 -25.95
CA ALA A 812 -28.17 -11.23 -27.21
C ALA A 812 -27.23 -11.22 -28.40
N TYR A 813 -27.62 -12.00 -29.43
CA TYR A 813 -27.02 -12.02 -30.75
C TYR A 813 -28.04 -11.49 -31.80
N ALA A 814 -27.66 -10.50 -32.55
CA ALA A 814 -28.46 -9.93 -33.64
C ALA A 814 -27.77 -10.21 -34.98
N GLY A 815 -28.39 -11.03 -35.82
CA GLY A 815 -27.94 -11.44 -37.16
C GLY A 815 -29.10 -12.00 -37.96
N ARG A 816 -28.94 -12.18 -39.24
CA ARG A 816 -30.01 -12.67 -40.11
C ARG A 816 -30.22 -14.18 -40.00
N SER A 817 -29.16 -14.95 -39.85
CA SER A 817 -29.22 -16.42 -39.76
C SER A 817 -29.08 -16.93 -38.31
N VAL A 818 -29.16 -18.23 -38.15
CA VAL A 818 -28.87 -18.94 -36.91
C VAL A 818 -27.37 -18.80 -36.62
N PRO A 819 -26.96 -18.30 -35.42
CA PRO A 819 -25.54 -18.15 -35.12
C PRO A 819 -24.82 -19.49 -35.10
N VAL A 820 -23.64 -19.53 -35.67
CA VAL A 820 -22.73 -20.69 -35.58
C VAL A 820 -22.48 -21.05 -34.09
N PRO A 821 -22.28 -22.32 -33.73
CA PRO A 821 -22.20 -22.77 -32.33
C PRO A 821 -21.27 -21.90 -31.47
N GLN A 822 -20.07 -21.56 -31.96
CA GLN A 822 -19.08 -20.78 -31.25
C GLN A 822 -19.45 -19.30 -31.06
N ARG A 823 -20.59 -18.83 -31.61
CA ARG A 823 -21.12 -17.46 -31.48
C ARG A 823 -22.48 -17.36 -30.80
N ARG A 824 -23.09 -18.48 -30.47
CA ARG A 824 -24.31 -18.52 -29.65
C ARG A 824 -24.06 -17.88 -28.29
N VAL A 825 -25.11 -17.38 -27.69
CA VAL A 825 -25.09 -16.94 -26.28
C VAL A 825 -25.20 -18.20 -25.41
N PRO A 826 -24.13 -18.58 -24.66
CA PRO A 826 -24.15 -19.79 -23.83
C PRO A 826 -25.08 -19.63 -22.64
N ILE A 827 -25.81 -20.68 -22.30
CA ILE A 827 -26.74 -20.64 -21.15
C ILE A 827 -26.16 -21.27 -19.89
N ALA A 828 -25.15 -22.15 -20.01
CA ALA A 828 -24.67 -23.00 -18.94
C ALA A 828 -23.18 -22.84 -18.58
N GLY A 829 -22.52 -21.75 -18.97
CA GLY A 829 -21.11 -21.50 -18.63
C GLY A 829 -20.39 -20.61 -19.63
N ALA A 830 -19.08 -20.55 -19.53
CA ALA A 830 -18.21 -19.78 -20.41
C ALA A 830 -18.39 -20.18 -21.89
N ASP A 831 -18.19 -19.22 -22.79
CA ASP A 831 -18.26 -19.48 -24.23
C ASP A 831 -17.02 -20.29 -24.69
N PRO A 832 -17.11 -20.96 -25.86
CA PRO A 832 -16.01 -21.77 -26.36
C PRO A 832 -14.70 -20.99 -26.60
N TYR A 833 -14.79 -19.69 -26.90
CA TYR A 833 -13.64 -18.84 -27.10
C TYR A 833 -12.97 -18.46 -25.76
N GLU A 834 -13.75 -18.08 -24.74
CA GLU A 834 -13.25 -17.79 -23.39
C GLU A 834 -12.52 -19.01 -22.80
N THR A 835 -13.11 -20.19 -22.95
CA THR A 835 -12.47 -21.44 -22.52
C THR A 835 -11.16 -21.70 -23.25
N PHE A 836 -11.10 -21.36 -24.53
CA PHE A 836 -9.92 -21.54 -25.35
C PHE A 836 -8.78 -20.56 -25.01
N THR A 837 -9.07 -19.31 -24.70
CA THR A 837 -8.05 -18.29 -24.49
C THR A 837 -7.37 -18.34 -23.14
N ASN A 838 -7.89 -19.11 -22.18
CA ASN A 838 -7.26 -19.29 -20.89
C ASN A 838 -6.07 -20.27 -20.98
N PRO A 839 -4.80 -19.79 -21.00
CA PRO A 839 -3.66 -20.66 -21.23
C PRO A 839 -3.34 -21.60 -20.08
N LEU A 840 -3.88 -21.35 -18.87
CA LEU A 840 -3.75 -22.24 -17.71
C LEU A 840 -4.78 -23.38 -17.79
N LEU A 841 -6.02 -23.06 -18.09
CA LEU A 841 -7.07 -24.07 -18.35
C LEU A 841 -6.83 -24.86 -19.62
N ARG A 842 -6.09 -24.28 -20.57
CA ARG A 842 -5.75 -24.94 -21.78
C ARG A 842 -4.73 -26.03 -21.63
N SER A 843 -3.78 -25.88 -20.70
CA SER A 843 -2.91 -27.00 -20.29
C SER A 843 -3.67 -28.06 -19.47
N ALA A 844 -4.81 -27.75 -18.92
CA ALA A 844 -5.77 -28.69 -18.39
C ALA A 844 -6.77 -29.11 -19.47
N GLY A 845 -6.62 -28.55 -20.59
CA GLY A 845 -6.97 -29.01 -21.86
C GLY A 845 -8.34 -28.97 -22.41
N ALA A 846 -8.36 -29.36 -23.58
CA ALA A 846 -9.52 -29.85 -24.29
C ALA A 846 -10.31 -30.92 -23.51
N LEU A 847 -9.73 -31.57 -22.54
CA LEU A 847 -10.41 -32.37 -21.54
C LEU A 847 -11.65 -31.70 -20.93
N PHE A 848 -11.62 -30.39 -20.76
CA PHE A 848 -12.69 -29.66 -20.13
C PHE A 848 -13.65 -28.95 -21.09
N VAL A 849 -13.48 -29.10 -22.37
CA VAL A 849 -14.31 -28.48 -23.41
C VAL A 849 -15.47 -29.36 -23.86
N ARG A 850 -15.41 -30.66 -23.60
CA ARG A 850 -16.50 -31.57 -23.95
C ARG A 850 -17.73 -31.35 -23.07
N PRO A 851 -18.93 -31.20 -23.67
CA PRO A 851 -20.17 -30.89 -22.95
C PRO A 851 -20.58 -31.98 -21.96
N ASP A 852 -20.13 -33.20 -22.18
CA ASP A 852 -20.36 -34.40 -21.38
C ASP A 852 -19.31 -34.62 -20.27
N PHE A 853 -18.36 -33.72 -20.11
CA PHE A 853 -17.37 -33.80 -19.03
C PHE A 853 -17.86 -33.09 -17.77
N HIS A 854 -17.48 -33.59 -16.61
CA HIS A 854 -17.87 -33.02 -15.31
C HIS A 854 -17.21 -31.66 -14.94
N TYR A 855 -16.43 -31.09 -15.84
CA TYR A 855 -15.83 -29.76 -15.63
C TYR A 855 -16.81 -28.67 -16.01
N HIS A 856 -16.93 -27.68 -15.13
CA HIS A 856 -17.73 -26.47 -15.36
C HIS A 856 -16.83 -25.22 -15.36
N ALA A 857 -16.87 -24.47 -16.45
CA ALA A 857 -16.29 -23.13 -16.52
C ALA A 857 -17.40 -22.11 -16.30
N PRO A 858 -17.40 -21.34 -15.17
CA PRO A 858 -18.43 -20.33 -14.91
C PRO A 858 -18.40 -19.22 -15.96
N GLY A 859 -19.55 -18.64 -16.29
CA GLY A 859 -19.67 -17.52 -17.22
C GLY A 859 -21.03 -17.47 -17.92
N ASN A 860 -21.32 -16.39 -18.62
CA ASN A 860 -22.56 -16.16 -19.36
C ASN A 860 -23.83 -16.52 -18.55
N GLY A 861 -24.72 -17.33 -19.04
CA GLY A 861 -25.96 -17.70 -18.35
C GLY A 861 -25.77 -18.49 -17.06
N ASN A 862 -24.71 -19.27 -16.95
CA ASN A 862 -24.28 -20.04 -15.76
C ASN A 862 -25.39 -20.87 -15.09
N LEU A 863 -26.28 -21.51 -15.90
CA LEU A 863 -27.22 -22.49 -15.41
C LEU A 863 -26.47 -23.82 -15.17
N ARG A 864 -26.06 -24.07 -13.92
CA ARG A 864 -25.08 -25.09 -13.55
C ARG A 864 -25.51 -26.53 -13.80
N GLY A 865 -26.81 -26.76 -13.79
CA GLY A 865 -27.38 -28.10 -14.02
C GLY A 865 -27.47 -28.51 -15.49
N PHE A 866 -27.16 -27.62 -16.43
CA PHE A 866 -27.31 -27.86 -17.87
C PHE A 866 -25.97 -28.07 -18.58
N ARG A 867 -26.03 -28.68 -19.79
CA ARG A 867 -24.84 -28.96 -20.60
C ARG A 867 -24.24 -27.68 -21.14
N SER A 868 -22.90 -27.62 -21.26
CA SER A 868 -22.16 -26.45 -21.72
C SER A 868 -22.24 -26.17 -23.23
N ASP A 869 -22.74 -27.12 -24.04
CA ASP A 869 -22.98 -26.94 -25.48
C ASP A 869 -24.27 -26.19 -25.81
N LEU A 870 -25.12 -25.94 -24.81
CA LEU A 870 -26.37 -25.29 -25.04
C LEU A 870 -26.20 -23.77 -25.19
N GLY A 871 -26.63 -23.21 -26.31
CA GLY A 871 -26.60 -21.80 -26.58
C GLY A 871 -27.65 -21.37 -27.61
N GLY A 872 -28.14 -20.14 -27.46
CA GLY A 872 -29.17 -19.56 -28.31
C GLY A 872 -28.80 -18.19 -28.86
N ARG A 873 -29.80 -17.49 -29.46
CA ARG A 873 -29.62 -16.09 -29.86
C ARG A 873 -29.62 -15.15 -28.66
N TRP A 874 -30.27 -15.52 -27.59
CA TRP A 874 -30.35 -14.72 -26.38
C TRP A 874 -30.58 -15.58 -25.14
N ALA A 875 -30.17 -15.05 -23.97
CA ALA A 875 -30.47 -15.60 -22.67
C ALA A 875 -30.56 -14.49 -21.63
N LEU A 876 -31.47 -14.64 -20.66
CA LEU A 876 -31.59 -13.81 -19.46
C LEU A 876 -31.61 -14.73 -18.26
N THR A 877 -30.64 -14.68 -17.37
CA THR A 877 -30.50 -15.61 -16.25
C THR A 877 -30.19 -14.90 -14.94
N ALA A 878 -30.56 -15.55 -13.84
CA ALA A 878 -30.25 -15.16 -12.47
C ALA A 878 -29.66 -16.36 -11.72
N ASN A 879 -28.59 -16.12 -10.94
CA ASN A 879 -27.96 -17.12 -10.08
C ASN A 879 -28.01 -16.61 -8.64
N LEU A 880 -28.45 -17.46 -7.72
CA LEU A 880 -28.44 -17.23 -6.28
C LEU A 880 -27.53 -18.24 -5.60
N GLU A 881 -26.72 -17.79 -4.67
CA GLU A 881 -25.84 -18.65 -3.89
C GLU A 881 -25.80 -18.18 -2.43
N LEU A 882 -25.94 -19.13 -1.51
CA LEU A 882 -25.67 -18.95 -0.09
C LEU A 882 -24.42 -19.76 0.24
N ALA A 883 -23.41 -19.13 0.82
CA ALA A 883 -22.16 -19.79 1.19
C ALA A 883 -21.85 -19.57 2.67
N ARG A 884 -21.52 -20.64 3.39
CA ARG A 884 -21.13 -20.62 4.79
C ARG A 884 -19.76 -21.23 4.97
N SER A 885 -18.78 -20.39 5.38
CA SER A 885 -17.46 -20.87 5.75
C SER A 885 -17.56 -21.68 7.05
N VAL A 886 -17.05 -22.89 7.03
CA VAL A 886 -17.02 -23.81 8.17
C VAL A 886 -15.63 -24.00 8.74
N TRP A 887 -14.62 -23.61 7.97
CA TRP A 887 -13.23 -23.67 8.39
C TRP A 887 -12.41 -22.61 7.65
N ARG A 888 -11.55 -21.87 8.39
CA ARG A 888 -10.67 -20.85 7.84
C ARG A 888 -9.32 -20.84 8.54
N ARG A 889 -8.27 -20.60 7.76
CA ARG A 889 -6.90 -20.43 8.25
C ARG A 889 -6.18 -19.34 7.48
N ASP A 890 -5.33 -18.55 8.17
CA ASP A 890 -4.52 -17.51 7.54
C ASP A 890 -3.19 -18.04 6.98
N ARG A 891 -2.81 -19.26 7.34
CA ARG A 891 -1.57 -19.92 6.90
C ARG A 891 -1.84 -21.32 6.35
N GLY A 892 -0.93 -21.81 5.49
CA GLY A 892 -1.04 -23.12 4.82
C GLY A 892 -1.61 -23.00 3.40
N ILE A 893 -1.68 -24.12 2.68
CA ILE A 893 -2.17 -24.15 1.28
C ILE A 893 -3.69 -23.99 1.22
N LEU A 894 -4.43 -24.75 2.04
CA LEU A 894 -5.87 -24.60 2.17
C LEU A 894 -6.18 -23.42 3.10
N ARG A 895 -6.98 -22.46 2.62
CA ARG A 895 -7.31 -21.21 3.34
C ARG A 895 -8.73 -21.17 3.88
N ASP A 896 -9.68 -21.71 3.12
CA ASP A 896 -11.10 -21.65 3.46
C ASP A 896 -11.83 -22.88 2.93
N VAL A 897 -12.80 -23.37 3.68
CA VAL A 897 -13.75 -24.43 3.28
C VAL A 897 -15.14 -23.91 3.57
N ALA A 898 -15.98 -23.85 2.54
CA ALA A 898 -17.35 -23.38 2.66
C ALA A 898 -18.34 -24.36 2.02
N PHE A 899 -19.46 -24.60 2.68
CA PHE A 899 -20.62 -25.24 2.07
C PHE A 899 -21.46 -24.19 1.36
N THR A 900 -22.03 -24.59 0.20
CA THR A 900 -22.90 -23.73 -0.60
C THR A 900 -24.24 -24.40 -0.89
N GLY A 901 -25.28 -23.57 -0.95
CA GLY A 901 -26.55 -23.91 -1.57
C GLY A 901 -26.81 -22.95 -2.71
N PHE A 902 -27.33 -23.42 -3.84
CA PHE A 902 -27.56 -22.54 -4.98
C PHE A 902 -28.89 -22.85 -5.70
N ALA A 903 -29.39 -21.81 -6.36
CA ALA A 903 -30.53 -21.88 -7.26
C ALA A 903 -30.28 -20.98 -8.47
N ASP A 904 -30.40 -21.53 -9.66
CA ASP A 904 -30.24 -20.82 -10.92
C ASP A 904 -31.55 -20.85 -11.72
N GLY A 905 -31.82 -19.77 -12.43
CA GLY A 905 -33.00 -19.72 -13.26
C GLY A 905 -32.90 -18.73 -14.41
N GLY A 906 -33.69 -18.91 -15.45
CA GLY A 906 -33.65 -17.95 -16.56
C GLY A 906 -34.66 -18.27 -17.67
N LEU A 907 -34.71 -17.32 -18.59
CA LEU A 907 -35.45 -17.41 -19.86
C LEU A 907 -34.40 -17.50 -20.98
N VAL A 908 -34.51 -18.52 -21.81
CA VAL A 908 -33.56 -18.77 -22.88
C VAL A 908 -34.26 -18.90 -24.23
N ASP A 909 -33.52 -18.61 -25.29
CA ASP A 909 -33.99 -18.78 -26.67
C ASP A 909 -34.37 -20.27 -26.95
N THR A 910 -35.40 -20.44 -27.74
CA THR A 910 -35.89 -21.76 -28.16
C THR A 910 -34.89 -22.58 -29.00
N LEU A 911 -33.88 -21.89 -29.59
CA LEU A 911 -32.74 -22.55 -30.23
C LEU A 911 -31.86 -23.30 -29.22
N ALA A 912 -31.67 -22.75 -28.02
CA ALA A 912 -30.90 -23.42 -26.97
C ALA A 912 -31.63 -24.63 -26.42
N VAL A 913 -32.92 -24.45 -26.06
CA VAL A 913 -33.80 -25.53 -25.55
C VAL A 913 -35.23 -25.29 -26.04
N PRO A 914 -35.78 -26.18 -26.88
CA PRO A 914 -37.15 -26.04 -27.36
C PRO A 914 -38.18 -25.99 -26.23
N PRO A 915 -39.23 -25.19 -26.35
CA PRO A 915 -40.30 -25.11 -25.35
C PRO A 915 -41.18 -26.40 -25.37
N THR A 916 -41.78 -26.72 -24.22
CA THR A 916 -42.74 -27.81 -24.12
C THR A 916 -44.11 -27.46 -24.65
N THR A 917 -44.40 -26.18 -24.74
CA THR A 917 -45.68 -25.62 -25.21
C THR A 917 -45.46 -24.94 -26.55
N THR A 918 -46.25 -25.33 -27.55
CA THR A 918 -46.20 -24.70 -28.88
C THR A 918 -46.57 -23.20 -28.82
N GLY A 919 -45.89 -22.42 -29.63
CA GLY A 919 -46.15 -20.95 -29.72
C GLY A 919 -45.38 -20.06 -28.73
N ARG A 920 -44.58 -20.61 -27.82
CA ARG A 920 -43.69 -19.79 -27.00
C ARG A 920 -42.39 -19.48 -27.74
N TRP A 921 -41.93 -18.25 -27.64
CA TRP A 921 -40.65 -17.79 -28.20
C TRP A 921 -39.45 -17.90 -27.20
N TYR A 922 -39.70 -18.42 -25.98
CA TYR A 922 -38.71 -18.64 -24.94
C TYR A 922 -38.95 -19.93 -24.18
N THR A 923 -37.92 -20.45 -23.54
CA THR A 923 -38.01 -21.61 -22.65
C THR A 923 -37.55 -21.19 -21.24
N PRO A 924 -38.41 -21.33 -20.20
CA PRO A 924 -37.99 -21.14 -18.82
C PRO A 924 -37.17 -22.34 -18.36
N LEU A 925 -36.04 -22.11 -17.75
CA LEU A 925 -35.15 -23.11 -17.17
C LEU A 925 -34.84 -22.74 -15.71
N TYR A 926 -34.68 -23.77 -14.89
CA TYR A 926 -34.16 -23.62 -13.54
C TYR A 926 -33.41 -24.89 -13.14
N ASP A 927 -32.47 -24.72 -12.26
CA ASP A 927 -31.71 -25.78 -11.57
C ASP A 927 -31.34 -25.33 -10.15
N GLY A 928 -30.90 -26.28 -9.33
CA GLY A 928 -30.49 -26.02 -7.98
C GLY A 928 -29.81 -27.20 -7.33
N GLY A 929 -29.04 -26.90 -6.29
CA GLY A 929 -28.26 -27.93 -5.64
C GLY A 929 -27.42 -27.40 -4.48
N VAL A 930 -26.44 -28.22 -4.11
CA VAL A 930 -25.49 -27.91 -3.03
C VAL A 930 -24.07 -28.07 -3.53
N GLY A 931 -23.11 -27.50 -2.78
CA GLY A 931 -21.72 -27.60 -3.17
C GLY A 931 -20.73 -27.41 -2.02
N LEU A 932 -19.48 -27.71 -2.33
CA LEU A 932 -18.32 -27.48 -1.49
C LEU A 932 -17.37 -26.55 -2.24
N VAL A 933 -16.99 -25.48 -1.59
CA VAL A 933 -16.01 -24.51 -2.12
C VAL A 933 -14.78 -24.52 -1.24
N THR A 934 -13.61 -24.68 -1.84
CA THR A 934 -12.34 -24.61 -1.14
C THR A 934 -11.44 -23.54 -1.77
N ARG A 935 -10.83 -22.70 -0.95
CA ARG A 935 -9.88 -21.68 -1.39
C ARG A 935 -8.49 -22.10 -0.99
N HIS A 936 -7.60 -21.95 -1.94
CA HIS A 936 -6.20 -22.36 -1.81
C HIS A 936 -5.29 -21.21 -2.14
N GLN A 937 -4.11 -21.19 -1.51
CA GLN A 937 -3.06 -20.23 -1.82
C GLN A 937 -1.67 -20.82 -1.59
N ILE A 938 -0.80 -20.69 -2.57
CA ILE A 938 0.64 -20.97 -2.46
C ILE A 938 1.36 -19.70 -2.91
N ARG A 939 1.98 -19.00 -1.98
CA ARG A 939 2.63 -17.71 -2.24
C ARG A 939 1.67 -16.74 -2.97
N ASP A 940 2.01 -16.33 -4.21
CA ASP A 940 1.22 -15.38 -5.01
C ASP A 940 0.10 -16.06 -5.81
N LEU A 941 0.09 -17.40 -5.88
CA LEU A 941 -0.92 -18.16 -6.63
C LEU A 941 -2.08 -18.54 -5.71
N GLY A 942 -3.23 -17.90 -5.95
CA GLY A 942 -4.52 -18.27 -5.32
C GLY A 942 -5.47 -18.93 -6.31
N TRP A 943 -6.20 -19.94 -5.87
CA TRP A 943 -7.26 -20.56 -6.67
C TRP A 943 -8.41 -21.04 -5.80
N THR A 944 -9.57 -21.15 -6.44
CA THR A 944 -10.78 -21.70 -5.83
C THR A 944 -11.17 -22.98 -6.56
N MET A 945 -11.43 -24.04 -5.82
CA MET A 945 -12.00 -25.27 -6.33
C MET A 945 -13.45 -25.38 -5.83
N ARG A 946 -14.36 -25.73 -6.73
CA ARG A 946 -15.78 -25.93 -6.41
C ARG A 946 -16.17 -27.31 -6.87
N ILE A 947 -16.82 -28.08 -5.99
CA ILE A 947 -17.52 -29.32 -6.31
C ILE A 947 -19.00 -29.01 -6.06
N GLU A 948 -19.80 -29.05 -7.12
CA GLU A 948 -21.21 -28.68 -7.07
C GLU A 948 -22.07 -29.88 -7.52
N LEU A 949 -23.18 -30.03 -6.85
CA LEU A 949 -24.16 -31.11 -7.09
C LEU A 949 -25.48 -30.44 -7.54
N PRO A 950 -25.71 -30.24 -8.86
CA PRO A 950 -26.98 -29.76 -9.38
C PRO A 950 -28.03 -30.87 -9.36
N LEU A 951 -28.67 -31.03 -8.22
CA LEU A 951 -29.57 -32.15 -7.95
C LEU A 951 -30.90 -32.04 -8.67
N VAL A 952 -31.40 -30.81 -8.83
CA VAL A 952 -32.72 -30.53 -9.44
C VAL A 952 -32.52 -29.77 -10.75
N VAL A 953 -33.22 -30.20 -11.81
CA VAL A 953 -33.24 -29.51 -13.13
C VAL A 953 -34.65 -29.48 -13.69
N SER A 954 -35.04 -28.40 -14.36
CA SER A 954 -36.35 -28.26 -15.00
C SER A 954 -36.52 -29.16 -16.24
N ARG A 955 -35.42 -29.48 -16.93
CA ARG A 955 -35.40 -30.23 -18.21
C ARG A 955 -34.30 -31.28 -18.21
N SER A 956 -34.61 -32.51 -17.78
CA SER A 956 -33.64 -33.59 -17.61
C SER A 956 -32.93 -34.03 -18.89
N SER A 957 -33.58 -33.96 -20.04
CA SER A 957 -32.99 -34.29 -21.36
C SER A 957 -31.90 -33.32 -21.83
N TYR A 958 -31.82 -32.16 -21.24
CA TYR A 958 -30.81 -31.12 -21.53
C TYR A 958 -29.86 -30.92 -20.33
N ALA A 959 -30.05 -31.74 -19.30
CA ALA A 959 -29.19 -31.66 -18.12
C ALA A 959 -27.77 -32.12 -18.44
N ARG A 960 -26.83 -31.75 -17.58
CA ARG A 960 -25.49 -32.33 -17.57
C ARG A 960 -25.59 -33.81 -17.29
N ASP A 961 -24.80 -34.61 -17.98
CA ASP A 961 -24.78 -36.07 -17.90
C ASP A 961 -26.19 -36.73 -18.01
N PRO A 962 -26.86 -36.51 -19.14
CA PRO A 962 -28.21 -37.05 -19.30
C PRO A 962 -28.16 -38.57 -19.57
N GLU A 963 -28.24 -39.37 -18.52
CA GLU A 963 -28.45 -40.81 -18.68
C GLU A 963 -29.91 -41.11 -19.06
N PRO A 964 -30.16 -42.15 -19.88
CA PRO A 964 -31.52 -42.57 -20.19
C PRO A 964 -32.30 -42.89 -18.91
N GLY A 965 -33.47 -42.26 -18.75
CA GLY A 965 -34.34 -42.46 -17.57
C GLY A 965 -34.07 -41.61 -16.35
N GLN A 966 -33.03 -40.75 -16.34
CA GLN A 966 -32.83 -39.77 -15.26
C GLN A 966 -33.99 -38.77 -15.21
N GLY A 967 -34.57 -38.63 -13.98
CA GLY A 967 -35.60 -37.66 -13.71
C GLY A 967 -35.10 -36.22 -13.52
N LYS A 968 -36.02 -35.33 -13.19
CA LYS A 968 -35.67 -33.93 -12.83
C LYS A 968 -34.85 -33.88 -11.55
N LEU A 969 -35.03 -34.81 -10.62
CA LEU A 969 -34.22 -34.99 -9.43
C LEU A 969 -33.28 -36.19 -9.66
N ALA A 970 -31.98 -35.96 -9.71
CA ALA A 970 -30.97 -36.99 -9.89
C ALA A 970 -29.61 -36.52 -9.34
N PHE A 971 -28.75 -37.49 -9.03
CA PHE A 971 -27.37 -37.17 -8.67
C PHE A 971 -26.60 -36.75 -9.90
N ARG A 972 -26.10 -35.49 -9.88
CA ARG A 972 -25.23 -34.93 -10.90
C ARG A 972 -24.13 -34.21 -10.17
N TRP A 973 -22.93 -34.16 -10.72
CA TRP A 973 -21.83 -33.45 -10.12
C TRP A 973 -20.99 -32.72 -11.18
N GLN A 974 -20.32 -31.64 -10.72
CA GLN A 974 -19.39 -30.91 -11.53
C GLN A 974 -18.25 -30.36 -10.68
N LEU A 975 -17.12 -30.13 -11.33
CA LEU A 975 -15.92 -29.52 -10.77
C LEU A 975 -15.62 -28.23 -11.50
N SER A 976 -15.34 -27.16 -10.78
CA SER A 976 -14.77 -25.94 -11.36
C SER A 976 -13.51 -25.52 -10.63
N LEU A 977 -12.57 -24.98 -11.40
CA LEU A 977 -11.32 -24.38 -10.94
C LEU A 977 -11.29 -22.96 -11.49
N SER A 978 -11.43 -21.94 -10.66
CA SER A 978 -11.42 -20.55 -11.11
C SER A 978 -11.10 -19.61 -9.97
N PRO A 979 -10.65 -18.39 -10.23
CA PRO A 979 -10.92 -17.29 -9.33
C PRO A 979 -12.44 -17.24 -9.17
N SER A 980 -12.94 -17.23 -7.93
CA SER A 980 -14.38 -17.33 -7.62
C SER A 980 -15.22 -16.31 -8.36
N PHE A 981 -16.38 -16.73 -8.69
CA PHE A 981 -17.64 -16.01 -9.00
C PHE A 981 -17.70 -14.58 -8.50
#